data_a92b52c2cc235449d3f90720a1d2e354
#
_entry.id   a92b52c2cc235449d3f90720a1d2e354
#
_cell.length_a   1.000
_cell.length_b   1.000
_cell.length_c   1.000
_cell.angle_alpha   90.00
_cell.angle_beta   90.00
_cell.angle_gamma   90.00
#
_symmetry.space_group_name_H-M   'P 1'
#
loop_
_entity.id
_entity.type
_entity.pdbx_description
1 polymer ?
#
loop_
_entity_poly.entity_id
_entity_poly.type
_entity_poly.pdbx_seq_one_letter_code
_entity_poly.pdbx_strand_id
1 'polypeptide(L)'
;MTDYAPPGSGRGTGDPGDPPGRPPTFTSWLRSRSDEELTALLDARPDLAQPVPADIGALAHRATSRNAALRALERLDRFTLQVLEAVVALGDDRLSEPVGAQPAELAHGLDLTPTGGRGTEALDAALDTLLSLALVWPDHGRLRPVQVLRELLPHPAQLGPPARALLAALPHEAVRRLARDLVPHSTASTPVETVATALSDPARLSTLTAQVEAPARRLLDNLAWGPPNGTVTDARREVSLATAASPVEELIARGLLVATSDETLTMPREVGLHLRSGVLFREVDTAPPAFEGRPVPPEAVARAAAGQAFNVLRAVEELLERWTQEPAAVLRNGGLGVRDLRRAAQAMDTDEDTAALYLEVVRAAGLIGTDHRVAGEWLPTREYDLWRERAPERRWLLLARAWLGSDRVAALTGSRDAGGRVRNVLGPGLVRPAAPQSRRDLLTELGEAEPGLAPDEDSLMARLAWGRPRRQSPVYSELVGAALIEAAALGLTGMGALAEHTRPLLTLEEDADETAARVLSTELPQPLDYVLVQGDLTAVAPGPLVTDLARELALVADVESTGGATVYRFTEDSVRRALDAGRGVADITGLLERHSRTPLPQALRYLVSDAGRRHGRLRTGTASSYLRCDEPALLTELVSDRRAADLELLLLAPTVVVSGLNRAALTERLRQLGYHPVPESGDGTMRLGRPEVRRADPEPSTAVEGAPTPELTRAAVRALRAGDEAATVARVPVSLPEGGTAGSRASAVMEVLAEAAMAERRVWIGYTDTDGRQVSRIVEPSRVDGGFLTAYDTTRDAVHRFAIHRITGVAELAPSD
;
A
#
# COMPACT_ATOMS: atom_id res chain seq x y z
N MET A 1 -5.44 35.44 26.54
CA MET A 1 -4.24 36.00 25.89
C MET A 1 -3.05 35.35 26.54
N THR A 2 -2.74 34.17 26.11
CA THR A 2 -1.49 33.46 26.40
C THR A 2 -0.67 33.52 25.13
N ASP A 3 0.52 34.13 25.24
CA ASP A 3 1.50 34.18 24.14
C ASP A 3 1.77 32.77 23.65
N TYR A 4 1.39 32.49 22.40
CA TYR A 4 1.80 31.27 21.70
C TYR A 4 3.29 31.41 21.38
N ALA A 5 4.12 30.88 22.28
CA ALA A 5 5.50 30.55 21.97
C ALA A 5 5.51 29.11 21.45
N PRO A 6 5.97 28.83 20.21
CA PRO A 6 6.12 27.47 19.74
C PRO A 6 7.11 26.72 20.66
N PRO A 7 6.88 25.45 20.98
CA PRO A 7 7.81 24.66 21.78
C PRO A 7 9.15 24.60 21.04
N GLY A 8 10.20 25.22 21.62
CA GLY A 8 11.54 25.14 21.05
C GLY A 8 12.14 26.46 20.57
N SER A 9 11.87 27.60 21.25
CA SER A 9 12.69 28.80 21.04
C SER A 9 14.07 28.66 21.74
N GLY A 10 14.85 27.66 21.29
CA GLY A 10 16.30 27.72 21.38
C GLY A 10 16.77 28.91 20.55
N ARG A 11 17.54 29.82 21.16
CA ARG A 11 18.17 30.99 20.49
C ARG A 11 18.79 30.50 19.19
N GLY A 12 18.32 31.03 18.05
CA GLY A 12 18.83 30.72 16.74
C GLY A 12 20.32 30.99 16.66
N THR A 13 21.09 29.94 16.66
CA THR A 13 22.43 29.95 16.05
C THR A 13 22.13 29.82 14.56
N GLY A 14 22.31 30.94 13.83
CA GLY A 14 22.23 30.95 12.36
C GLY A 14 23.14 29.86 11.81
N ASP A 15 22.62 29.15 10.80
CA ASP A 15 23.34 28.16 10.03
C ASP A 15 24.70 28.77 9.56
N PRO A 16 25.86 28.13 9.84
CA PRO A 16 27.17 28.66 9.42
C PRO A 16 27.35 28.78 7.91
N GLY A 17 26.40 28.29 7.11
CA GLY A 17 26.42 28.36 5.64
C GLY A 17 25.61 29.49 5.02
N ASP A 18 24.72 30.18 5.73
CA ASP A 18 23.91 31.27 5.18
C ASP A 18 24.53 32.65 5.51
N PRO A 19 24.79 33.51 4.53
CA PRO A 19 25.29 34.84 4.79
C PRO A 19 24.29 35.63 5.65
N PRO A 20 24.74 36.40 6.67
CA PRO A 20 23.88 37.12 7.59
C PRO A 20 23.02 38.15 6.83
N GLY A 21 21.67 37.99 6.90
CA GLY A 21 20.70 38.91 6.32
C GLY A 21 19.83 38.36 5.19
N ARG A 22 19.96 37.10 4.84
CA ARG A 22 19.04 36.45 3.85
C ARG A 22 17.75 36.01 4.53
N PRO A 23 16.56 36.29 3.92
CA PRO A 23 15.32 35.80 4.49
C PRO A 23 15.31 34.26 4.58
N PRO A 24 14.69 33.67 5.60
CA PRO A 24 14.61 32.24 5.76
C PRO A 24 13.97 31.60 4.52
N THR A 25 14.48 30.44 4.11
CA THR A 25 13.97 29.67 2.98
C THR A 25 13.33 28.38 3.46
N PHE A 26 12.45 27.79 2.65
CA PHE A 26 11.87 26.47 2.95
C PHE A 26 12.95 25.43 3.21
N THR A 27 14.04 25.44 2.45
CA THR A 27 15.17 24.50 2.63
C THR A 27 15.89 24.74 3.96
N SER A 28 16.14 26.02 4.35
CA SER A 28 16.76 26.31 5.65
C SER A 28 15.85 25.92 6.83
N TRP A 29 14.54 26.07 6.66
CA TRP A 29 13.58 25.60 7.66
C TRP A 29 13.60 24.06 7.78
N LEU A 30 13.65 23.30 6.67
CA LEU A 30 13.78 21.84 6.74
C LEU A 30 15.11 21.39 7.40
N ARG A 31 16.21 22.11 7.20
CA ARG A 31 17.49 21.85 7.88
C ARG A 31 17.41 22.04 9.39
N SER A 32 16.63 23.00 9.84
CA SER A 32 16.44 23.26 11.27
C SER A 32 15.54 22.26 12.00
N ARG A 33 14.86 21.36 11.27
CA ARG A 33 14.04 20.31 11.87
C ARG A 33 14.89 19.27 12.58
N SER A 34 14.39 18.66 13.66
CA SER A 34 15.05 17.56 14.33
C SER A 34 15.00 16.26 13.50
N ASP A 35 15.76 15.26 13.87
CA ASP A 35 15.73 13.96 13.19
C ASP A 35 14.38 13.25 13.41
N GLU A 36 13.76 13.44 14.58
CA GLU A 36 12.43 12.94 14.89
C GLU A 36 11.37 13.59 14.00
N GLU A 37 11.45 14.92 13.81
CA GLU A 37 10.53 15.66 12.93
C GLU A 37 10.71 15.27 11.46
N LEU A 38 11.94 15.06 11.00
CA LEU A 38 12.20 14.55 9.65
C LEU A 38 11.74 13.10 9.47
N THR A 39 11.88 12.27 10.50
CA THR A 39 11.36 10.91 10.51
C THR A 39 9.83 10.94 10.39
N ALA A 40 9.15 11.75 11.22
CA ALA A 40 7.71 11.93 11.16
C ALA A 40 7.24 12.45 9.78
N LEU A 41 7.97 13.37 9.16
CA LEU A 41 7.67 13.83 7.80
C LEU A 41 7.77 12.69 6.77
N LEU A 42 8.81 11.87 6.81
CA LEU A 42 9.00 10.77 5.87
C LEU A 42 8.01 9.63 6.10
N ASP A 43 7.61 9.36 7.35
CA ASP A 43 6.55 8.39 7.68
C ASP A 43 5.19 8.90 7.19
N ALA A 44 4.89 10.19 7.41
CA ALA A 44 3.68 10.82 6.89
C ALA A 44 3.68 10.94 5.36
N ARG A 45 4.86 11.03 4.72
CA ARG A 45 5.05 11.19 3.28
C ARG A 45 6.08 10.21 2.72
N PRO A 46 5.76 8.91 2.63
CA PRO A 46 6.67 7.88 2.08
C PRO A 46 7.11 8.16 0.64
N ASP A 47 6.32 8.93 -0.12
CA ASP A 47 6.64 9.40 -1.46
C ASP A 47 7.93 10.26 -1.52
N LEU A 48 8.31 10.86 -0.41
CA LEU A 48 9.56 11.64 -0.29
C LEU A 48 10.79 10.77 -0.04
N ALA A 49 10.60 9.57 0.52
CA ALA A 49 11.68 8.65 0.88
C ALA A 49 12.05 7.65 -0.23
N GLN A 50 11.24 7.52 -1.29
CA GLN A 50 11.44 6.53 -2.35
C GLN A 50 11.67 7.19 -3.72
N PRO A 51 12.89 7.09 -4.27
CA PRO A 51 14.15 6.71 -3.62
C PRO A 51 14.62 7.78 -2.62
N VAL A 52 15.44 7.42 -1.63
CA VAL A 52 15.93 8.40 -0.63
C VAL A 52 16.63 9.57 -1.32
N PRO A 53 16.29 10.84 -1.01
CA PRO A 53 16.98 12.00 -1.56
C PRO A 53 18.45 12.05 -1.11
N ALA A 54 19.28 12.71 -1.91
CA ALA A 54 20.72 12.77 -1.61
C ALA A 54 21.03 13.66 -0.38
N ASP A 55 20.25 14.71 -0.18
CA ASP A 55 20.43 15.73 0.87
C ASP A 55 19.10 16.43 1.17
N ILE A 56 19.07 17.33 2.15
CA ILE A 56 17.88 18.11 2.52
C ILE A 56 17.45 19.07 1.41
N GLY A 57 18.36 19.59 0.60
CA GLY A 57 18.02 20.41 -0.57
C GLY A 57 17.22 19.62 -1.61
N ALA A 58 17.64 18.38 -1.89
CA ALA A 58 16.93 17.48 -2.78
C ALA A 58 15.57 17.05 -2.18
N LEU A 59 15.49 16.85 -0.85
CA LEU A 59 14.23 16.61 -0.14
C LEU A 59 13.28 17.79 -0.30
N ALA A 60 13.76 19.04 -0.08
CA ALA A 60 12.97 20.26 -0.24
C ALA A 60 12.44 20.41 -1.68
N HIS A 61 13.29 20.17 -2.67
CA HIS A 61 12.89 20.21 -4.08
C HIS A 61 11.80 19.16 -4.38
N ARG A 62 11.95 17.95 -3.88
CA ARG A 62 10.95 16.88 -4.06
C ARG A 62 9.66 17.22 -3.36
N ALA A 63 9.70 17.69 -2.10
CA ALA A 63 8.52 18.06 -1.32
C ALA A 63 7.69 19.15 -1.99
N THR A 64 8.35 20.08 -2.71
CA THR A 64 7.71 21.18 -3.45
C THR A 64 7.36 20.80 -4.89
N SER A 65 7.64 19.59 -5.35
CA SER A 65 7.23 19.15 -6.69
C SER A 65 5.71 19.00 -6.78
N ARG A 66 5.14 19.26 -7.98
CA ARG A 66 3.70 19.22 -8.23
C ARG A 66 3.07 17.88 -7.81
N ASN A 67 3.71 16.76 -8.18
CA ASN A 67 3.18 15.43 -7.91
C ASN A 67 3.21 15.08 -6.41
N ALA A 68 4.29 15.45 -5.72
CA ALA A 68 4.40 15.20 -4.28
C ALA A 68 3.42 16.07 -3.48
N ALA A 69 3.23 17.33 -3.89
CA ALA A 69 2.24 18.22 -3.27
C ALA A 69 0.81 17.72 -3.50
N LEU A 70 0.45 17.23 -4.71
CA LEU A 70 -0.86 16.63 -4.98
C LEU A 70 -1.13 15.43 -4.08
N ARG A 71 -0.15 14.52 -3.91
CA ARG A 71 -0.29 13.36 -3.00
C ARG A 71 -0.48 13.78 -1.54
N ALA A 72 0.20 14.86 -1.12
CA ALA A 72 0.01 15.39 0.22
C ALA A 72 -1.40 16.01 0.40
N LEU A 73 -1.90 16.75 -0.59
CA LEU A 73 -3.26 17.32 -0.58
C LEU A 73 -4.36 16.23 -0.50
N GLU A 74 -4.13 15.06 -1.11
CA GLU A 74 -5.07 13.93 -1.03
C GLU A 74 -5.21 13.31 0.37
N ARG A 75 -4.29 13.62 1.29
CA ARG A 75 -4.30 13.14 2.67
C ARG A 75 -5.02 14.04 3.65
N LEU A 76 -5.32 15.28 3.24
CA LEU A 76 -5.97 16.28 4.08
C LEU A 76 -7.46 15.97 4.21
N ASP A 77 -7.98 16.15 5.43
CA ASP A 77 -9.40 16.26 5.68
C ASP A 77 -9.95 17.62 5.20
N ARG A 78 -11.27 17.73 5.22
CA ARG A 78 -11.96 18.93 4.72
C ARG A 78 -11.58 20.19 5.48
N PHE A 79 -11.48 20.12 6.81
CA PHE A 79 -11.13 21.29 7.61
C PHE A 79 -9.67 21.69 7.40
N THR A 80 -8.74 20.74 7.44
CA THR A 80 -7.31 21.01 7.18
C THR A 80 -7.08 21.58 5.78
N LEU A 81 -7.85 21.11 4.78
CA LEU A 81 -7.82 21.66 3.43
C LEU A 81 -8.34 23.11 3.39
N GLN A 82 -9.43 23.41 4.11
CA GLN A 82 -9.95 24.79 4.24
C GLN A 82 -8.93 25.71 4.92
N VAL A 83 -8.24 25.23 5.97
CA VAL A 83 -7.15 25.97 6.62
C VAL A 83 -6.01 26.23 5.64
N LEU A 84 -5.61 25.24 4.83
CA LEU A 84 -4.58 25.44 3.81
C LEU A 84 -5.01 26.46 2.74
N GLU A 85 -6.24 26.38 2.25
CA GLU A 85 -6.79 27.36 1.32
C GLU A 85 -6.82 28.76 1.94
N ALA A 86 -7.12 28.87 3.24
CA ALA A 86 -7.05 30.12 3.97
C ALA A 86 -5.60 30.67 4.02
N VAL A 87 -4.61 29.81 4.32
CA VAL A 87 -3.19 30.21 4.29
C VAL A 87 -2.78 30.70 2.90
N VAL A 88 -3.22 30.03 1.83
CA VAL A 88 -2.94 30.43 0.44
C VAL A 88 -3.66 31.74 0.10
N ALA A 89 -4.92 31.91 0.52
CA ALA A 89 -5.73 33.11 0.22
C ALA A 89 -5.23 34.38 0.94
N LEU A 90 -4.87 34.24 2.22
CA LEU A 90 -4.45 35.36 3.07
C LEU A 90 -2.93 35.61 3.05
N GLY A 91 -2.14 34.59 2.70
CA GLY A 91 -0.68 34.64 2.63
C GLY A 91 -0.11 35.28 1.36
N ASP A 92 -0.97 35.85 0.51
CA ASP A 92 -0.56 36.44 -0.76
C ASP A 92 -0.14 37.91 -0.63
N ASP A 93 0.64 38.34 -1.57
CA ASP A 93 1.42 39.53 -1.72
C ASP A 93 0.68 40.83 -1.41
N ARG A 94 1.11 41.57 -0.41
CA ARG A 94 0.69 42.99 -0.26
C ARG A 94 1.67 43.93 -0.92
N LEU A 95 2.94 43.67 -1.06
CA LEU A 95 3.96 44.54 -1.64
C LEU A 95 5.24 43.78 -2.05
N SER A 96 5.29 43.16 -3.22
CA SER A 96 6.53 42.62 -3.83
C SER A 96 7.24 41.45 -3.14
N GLU A 97 6.89 41.11 -1.89
CA GLU A 97 7.41 39.95 -1.17
C GLU A 97 6.25 39.06 -0.67
N PRO A 98 6.33 37.74 -0.76
CA PRO A 98 5.28 36.84 -0.28
C PRO A 98 5.15 37.00 1.25
N VAL A 99 4.03 37.52 1.70
CA VAL A 99 3.71 37.73 3.12
C VAL A 99 2.83 36.54 3.57
N GLY A 100 3.36 35.63 4.40
CA GLY A 100 2.58 34.52 4.97
C GLY A 100 1.36 35.01 5.78
N ALA A 101 0.39 34.13 6.06
CA ALA A 101 -0.79 34.41 6.87
C ALA A 101 -0.47 34.32 8.37
N GLN A 102 -1.07 35.19 9.19
CA GLN A 102 -1.00 35.12 10.65
C GLN A 102 -2.08 34.19 11.20
N PRO A 103 -1.84 33.38 12.28
CA PRO A 103 -2.86 32.57 12.90
C PRO A 103 -4.15 33.30 13.27
N ALA A 104 -4.03 34.57 13.73
CA ALA A 104 -5.20 35.39 14.03
C ALA A 104 -6.02 35.79 12.78
N GLU A 105 -5.35 36.02 11.64
CA GLU A 105 -6.01 36.29 10.35
C GLU A 105 -6.74 35.02 9.86
N LEU A 106 -6.14 33.84 10.07
CA LEU A 106 -6.76 32.58 9.73
C LEU A 106 -8.02 32.32 10.58
N ALA A 107 -7.92 32.48 11.90
CA ALA A 107 -9.05 32.31 12.79
C ALA A 107 -10.22 33.22 12.42
N HIS A 108 -9.95 34.50 12.07
CA HIS A 108 -10.98 35.43 11.60
C HIS A 108 -11.56 34.99 10.25
N GLY A 109 -10.72 34.69 9.28
CA GLY A 109 -11.15 34.23 7.94
C GLY A 109 -11.98 32.95 7.94
N LEU A 110 -11.76 32.08 8.93
CA LEU A 110 -12.52 30.84 9.14
C LEU A 110 -13.73 31.04 10.08
N ASP A 111 -14.02 32.27 10.53
CA ASP A 111 -15.10 32.59 11.48
C ASP A 111 -15.04 31.74 12.77
N LEU A 112 -13.82 31.42 13.23
CA LEU A 112 -13.60 30.69 14.47
C LEU A 112 -13.61 31.67 15.62
N THR A 113 -14.78 31.84 16.27
CA THR A 113 -14.95 32.79 17.38
C THR A 113 -14.08 32.41 18.59
N PRO A 114 -13.40 33.39 19.24
CA PRO A 114 -12.53 33.15 20.40
C PRO A 114 -13.25 32.57 21.64
N THR A 115 -14.58 32.55 21.64
CA THR A 115 -15.42 32.15 22.78
C THR A 115 -15.72 30.66 22.91
N GLY A 116 -15.29 29.83 21.94
CA GLY A 116 -15.45 28.37 22.01
C GLY A 116 -14.11 27.67 21.78
N GLY A 117 -13.43 27.25 22.82
CA GLY A 117 -12.07 26.66 22.77
C GLY A 117 -11.85 25.54 21.74
N ARG A 118 -12.92 24.89 21.26
CA ARG A 118 -12.84 23.80 20.27
C ARG A 118 -12.40 24.28 18.87
N GLY A 119 -12.78 25.48 18.45
CA GLY A 119 -12.41 25.97 17.11
C GLY A 119 -10.94 26.33 17.00
N THR A 120 -10.34 26.87 18.06
CA THR A 120 -8.91 27.18 18.12
C THR A 120 -8.05 25.94 18.24
N GLU A 121 -8.47 24.95 19.04
CA GLU A 121 -7.79 23.63 19.12
C GLU A 121 -7.79 22.90 17.77
N ALA A 122 -8.91 22.93 17.04
CA ALA A 122 -8.98 22.34 15.71
C ALA A 122 -8.07 23.06 14.70
N LEU A 123 -7.99 24.41 14.77
CA LEU A 123 -7.07 25.19 13.94
C LEU A 123 -5.62 24.84 14.22
N ASP A 124 -5.23 24.77 15.50
CA ASP A 124 -3.87 24.42 15.89
C ASP A 124 -3.52 23.01 15.40
N ALA A 125 -4.39 22.02 15.56
CA ALA A 125 -4.20 20.66 15.07
C ALA A 125 -4.08 20.60 13.53
N ALA A 126 -4.88 21.38 12.81
CA ALA A 126 -4.79 21.47 11.35
C ALA A 126 -3.48 22.11 10.90
N LEU A 127 -3.02 23.16 11.59
CA LEU A 127 -1.73 23.80 11.33
C LEU A 127 -0.56 22.85 11.60
N ASP A 128 -0.59 22.11 12.69
CA ASP A 128 0.42 21.10 13.01
C ASP A 128 0.47 20.02 11.93
N THR A 129 -0.68 19.58 11.43
CA THR A 129 -0.77 18.64 10.30
C THR A 129 -0.13 19.22 9.04
N LEU A 130 -0.42 20.48 8.70
CA LEU A 130 0.15 21.15 7.52
C LEU A 130 1.66 21.34 7.63
N LEU A 131 2.17 21.63 8.83
CA LEU A 131 3.60 21.74 9.14
C LEU A 131 4.29 20.38 9.06
N SER A 132 3.70 19.33 9.64
CA SER A 132 4.23 17.97 9.62
C SER A 132 4.32 17.38 8.21
N LEU A 133 3.40 17.78 7.32
CA LEU A 133 3.40 17.41 5.90
C LEU A 133 4.30 18.32 5.04
N ALA A 134 4.94 19.33 5.64
CA ALA A 134 5.75 20.33 4.94
C ALA A 134 5.01 21.00 3.78
N LEU A 135 3.71 21.25 3.92
CA LEU A 135 2.89 22.03 2.99
C LEU A 135 2.93 23.53 3.29
N VAL A 136 3.12 23.86 4.56
CA VAL A 136 3.37 25.22 5.04
C VAL A 136 4.62 25.24 5.91
N TRP A 137 5.23 26.40 6.08
CA TRP A 137 6.41 26.59 6.92
C TRP A 137 6.36 27.98 7.58
N PRO A 138 6.89 28.13 8.81
CA PRO A 138 6.86 29.39 9.54
C PRO A 138 7.96 30.34 9.06
N ASP A 139 7.62 31.61 8.90
CA ASP A 139 8.52 32.73 8.60
C ASP A 139 8.15 33.93 9.41
N HIS A 140 8.98 34.34 10.38
CA HIS A 140 8.77 35.50 11.24
C HIS A 140 7.36 35.58 11.87
N GLY A 141 6.86 34.49 12.41
CA GLY A 141 5.53 34.38 13.03
C GLY A 141 4.36 34.33 12.06
N ARG A 142 4.64 34.18 10.77
CA ARG A 142 3.66 33.98 9.71
C ARG A 142 3.83 32.58 9.10
N LEU A 143 2.76 32.06 8.50
CA LEU A 143 2.74 30.77 7.82
C LEU A 143 2.78 31.00 6.31
N ARG A 144 3.81 30.44 5.67
CA ARG A 144 3.97 30.49 4.20
C ARG A 144 3.62 29.15 3.58
N PRO A 145 2.75 29.13 2.55
CA PRO A 145 2.54 27.92 1.77
C PRO A 145 3.75 27.66 0.86
N VAL A 146 4.06 26.39 0.57
CA VAL A 146 5.03 26.07 -0.49
C VAL A 146 4.50 26.57 -1.84
N GLN A 147 5.40 27.10 -2.66
CA GLN A 147 5.02 27.89 -3.86
C GLN A 147 4.08 27.13 -4.82
N VAL A 148 4.29 25.83 -5.00
CA VAL A 148 3.47 25.00 -5.91
C VAL A 148 1.99 24.96 -5.53
N LEU A 149 1.64 25.21 -4.25
CA LEU A 149 0.24 25.21 -3.82
C LEU A 149 -0.58 26.34 -4.45
N ARG A 150 0.05 27.46 -4.78
CA ARG A 150 -0.64 28.56 -5.50
C ARG A 150 -1.07 28.15 -6.90
N GLU A 151 -0.30 27.25 -7.55
CA GLU A 151 -0.66 26.70 -8.86
C GLU A 151 -1.71 25.60 -8.74
N LEU A 152 -1.67 24.81 -7.64
CA LEU A 152 -2.59 23.70 -7.40
C LEU A 152 -3.95 24.14 -6.84
N LEU A 153 -3.99 25.32 -6.21
CA LEU A 153 -5.17 25.97 -5.63
C LEU A 153 -5.35 27.37 -6.25
N PRO A 154 -5.70 27.47 -7.54
CA PRO A 154 -5.76 28.76 -8.24
C PRO A 154 -6.88 29.67 -7.73
N HIS A 155 -7.92 29.09 -7.13
CA HIS A 155 -9.06 29.80 -6.55
C HIS A 155 -9.29 29.37 -5.10
N PRO A 156 -8.33 29.64 -4.17
CA PRO A 156 -8.46 29.21 -2.78
C PRO A 156 -9.70 29.84 -2.15
N ALA A 157 -10.48 29.04 -1.43
CA ALA A 157 -11.79 29.43 -0.90
C ALA A 157 -12.76 30.00 -1.98
N GLN A 158 -12.62 29.57 -3.22
CA GLN A 158 -13.38 30.11 -4.38
C GLN A 158 -13.23 31.63 -4.55
N LEU A 159 -12.08 32.17 -4.17
CA LEU A 159 -11.73 33.55 -4.41
C LEU A 159 -10.93 33.72 -5.69
N GLY A 160 -11.04 34.85 -6.34
CA GLY A 160 -10.22 35.19 -7.50
C GLY A 160 -8.76 35.48 -7.14
N PRO A 161 -7.91 35.69 -8.14
CA PRO A 161 -6.56 36.20 -7.95
C PRO A 161 -6.53 37.58 -7.29
N PRO A 162 -5.41 37.97 -6.66
CA PRO A 162 -5.23 39.30 -6.16
C PRO A 162 -5.47 40.38 -7.25
N ALA A 163 -6.07 41.51 -6.87
CA ALA A 163 -6.34 42.61 -7.79
C ALA A 163 -5.07 43.02 -8.56
N ARG A 164 -3.93 43.09 -7.88
CA ARG A 164 -2.64 43.45 -8.49
C ARG A 164 -2.26 42.52 -9.64
N ALA A 165 -2.41 41.23 -9.45
CA ALA A 165 -2.09 40.21 -10.48
C ALA A 165 -3.02 40.36 -11.70
N LEU A 166 -4.33 40.56 -11.46
CA LEU A 166 -5.31 40.77 -12.51
C LEU A 166 -5.03 42.08 -13.30
N LEU A 167 -4.75 43.17 -12.60
CA LEU A 167 -4.48 44.46 -13.20
C LEU A 167 -3.16 44.49 -13.99
N ALA A 168 -2.14 43.77 -13.53
CA ALA A 168 -0.86 43.67 -14.25
C ALA A 168 -0.98 42.95 -15.60
N ALA A 169 -2.01 42.13 -15.79
CA ALA A 169 -2.28 41.44 -17.03
C ALA A 169 -3.11 42.30 -18.03
N LEU A 170 -3.66 43.43 -17.62
CA LEU A 170 -4.40 44.33 -18.47
C LEU A 170 -3.50 45.23 -19.31
N PRO A 171 -3.98 45.74 -20.47
CA PRO A 171 -3.31 46.80 -21.21
C PRO A 171 -3.10 48.03 -20.35
N HIS A 172 -1.90 48.61 -20.43
CA HIS A 172 -1.49 49.72 -19.56
C HIS A 172 -2.46 50.95 -19.61
N GLU A 173 -3.07 51.24 -20.77
CA GLU A 173 -4.02 52.34 -20.92
C GLU A 173 -5.36 52.07 -20.22
N ALA A 174 -5.80 50.80 -20.19
CA ALA A 174 -6.99 50.36 -19.45
C ALA A 174 -6.81 50.59 -17.93
N VAL A 175 -5.64 50.20 -17.40
CA VAL A 175 -5.32 50.44 -15.97
C VAL A 175 -5.16 51.91 -15.65
N ARG A 176 -4.55 52.71 -16.53
CA ARG A 176 -4.45 54.16 -16.36
C ARG A 176 -5.82 54.83 -16.30
N ARG A 177 -6.76 54.42 -17.13
CA ARG A 177 -8.13 54.92 -17.14
C ARG A 177 -8.80 54.63 -15.80
N LEU A 178 -8.76 53.36 -15.41
CA LEU A 178 -9.31 52.87 -14.14
C LEU A 178 -8.71 53.65 -12.94
N ALA A 179 -7.39 53.89 -12.95
CA ALA A 179 -6.72 54.65 -11.89
C ALA A 179 -7.22 56.11 -11.83
N ARG A 180 -7.42 56.75 -12.97
CA ARG A 180 -7.96 58.14 -13.02
C ARG A 180 -9.40 58.20 -12.52
N ASP A 181 -10.23 57.21 -12.87
CA ASP A 181 -11.64 57.18 -12.50
C ASP A 181 -11.81 56.88 -11.00
N LEU A 182 -10.99 55.99 -10.45
CA LEU A 182 -11.07 55.56 -9.04
C LEU A 182 -10.30 56.47 -8.08
N VAL A 183 -9.13 56.99 -8.48
CA VAL A 183 -8.23 57.77 -7.60
C VAL A 183 -7.63 58.97 -8.35
N PRO A 184 -8.40 60.07 -8.61
CA PRO A 184 -7.95 61.18 -9.44
C PRO A 184 -6.67 61.89 -8.97
N HIS A 185 -6.34 61.80 -7.67
CA HIS A 185 -5.20 62.50 -7.04
C HIS A 185 -4.19 61.53 -6.41
N SER A 186 -3.96 60.35 -7.02
CA SER A 186 -3.01 59.35 -6.48
C SER A 186 -1.56 59.84 -6.55
N THR A 187 -0.81 59.54 -5.48
CA THR A 187 0.64 59.75 -5.38
C THR A 187 1.43 58.47 -5.61
N ALA A 188 0.75 57.37 -5.94
CA ALA A 188 1.37 56.07 -6.16
C ALA A 188 2.25 56.03 -7.42
N SER A 189 3.30 55.19 -7.40
CA SER A 189 4.33 55.14 -8.43
C SER A 189 3.84 54.59 -9.79
N THR A 190 2.82 53.74 -9.76
CA THR A 190 2.26 53.12 -10.98
C THR A 190 0.72 53.07 -10.94
N PRO A 191 0.04 53.04 -12.12
CA PRO A 191 -1.41 52.88 -12.18
C PRO A 191 -1.93 51.59 -11.57
N VAL A 192 -1.19 50.47 -11.71
CA VAL A 192 -1.52 49.18 -11.12
C VAL A 192 -1.55 49.30 -9.59
N GLU A 193 -0.54 49.89 -9.00
CA GLU A 193 -0.43 50.10 -7.55
C GLU A 193 -1.55 50.99 -7.02
N THR A 194 -1.88 52.05 -7.77
CA THR A 194 -2.98 52.95 -7.44
C THR A 194 -4.32 52.23 -7.29
N VAL A 195 -4.67 51.42 -8.29
CA VAL A 195 -5.94 50.67 -8.31
C VAL A 195 -5.92 49.55 -7.28
N ALA A 196 -4.83 48.76 -7.21
CA ALA A 196 -4.71 47.67 -6.27
C ALA A 196 -4.83 48.14 -4.81
N THR A 197 -4.16 49.24 -4.45
CA THR A 197 -4.29 49.85 -3.12
C THR A 197 -5.71 50.34 -2.83
N ALA A 198 -6.38 50.97 -3.82
CA ALA A 198 -7.76 51.37 -3.68
C ALA A 198 -8.74 50.21 -3.46
N LEU A 199 -8.51 49.07 -4.11
CA LEU A 199 -9.31 47.87 -3.94
C LEU A 199 -8.93 47.07 -2.68
N SER A 200 -7.78 47.37 -2.06
CA SER A 200 -7.38 46.76 -0.78
C SER A 200 -7.87 47.56 0.43
N ASP A 201 -8.37 48.77 0.23
CA ASP A 201 -8.92 49.62 1.31
C ASP A 201 -10.40 49.29 1.57
N PRO A 202 -10.74 48.73 2.76
CA PRO A 202 -12.12 48.37 3.09
C PRO A 202 -13.11 49.52 3.06
N ALA A 203 -12.69 50.72 3.50
CA ALA A 203 -13.55 51.93 3.49
C ALA A 203 -13.89 52.36 2.08
N ARG A 204 -12.93 52.22 1.19
CA ARG A 204 -13.10 52.58 -0.22
C ARG A 204 -13.95 51.56 -0.96
N LEU A 205 -13.70 50.26 -0.72
CA LEU A 205 -14.55 49.16 -1.26
C LEU A 205 -16.01 49.32 -0.79
N SER A 206 -16.24 49.66 0.49
CA SER A 206 -17.59 49.94 1.00
C SER A 206 -18.25 51.08 0.21
N THR A 207 -17.54 52.13 -0.08
CA THR A 207 -18.05 53.28 -0.88
C THR A 207 -18.34 52.85 -2.32
N LEU A 208 -17.43 52.13 -2.97
CA LEU A 208 -17.56 51.66 -4.35
C LEU A 208 -18.74 50.70 -4.50
N THR A 209 -18.90 49.75 -3.57
CA THR A 209 -19.98 48.77 -3.59
C THR A 209 -21.34 49.34 -3.21
N ALA A 210 -21.37 50.40 -2.35
CA ALA A 210 -22.61 51.10 -2.02
C ALA A 210 -23.17 51.92 -3.20
N GLN A 211 -22.31 52.34 -4.12
CA GLN A 211 -22.69 53.12 -5.31
C GLN A 211 -23.13 52.24 -6.49
N VAL A 212 -23.06 50.94 -6.36
CA VAL A 212 -23.44 49.98 -7.42
C VAL A 212 -24.95 49.85 -7.49
N GLU A 213 -25.51 49.92 -8.71
CA GLU A 213 -26.94 49.74 -8.94
C GLU A 213 -27.43 48.34 -8.57
N ALA A 214 -28.72 48.19 -8.22
CA ALA A 214 -29.27 46.93 -7.75
C ALA A 214 -29.09 45.71 -8.69
N PRO A 215 -29.16 45.83 -10.04
CA PRO A 215 -28.84 44.71 -10.94
C PRO A 215 -27.39 44.27 -10.90
N ALA A 216 -26.45 45.23 -10.86
CA ALA A 216 -25.03 44.96 -10.76
C ALA A 216 -24.65 44.41 -9.37
N ARG A 217 -25.30 44.85 -8.31
CA ARG A 217 -25.13 44.31 -6.95
C ARG A 217 -25.49 42.85 -6.86
N ARG A 218 -26.62 42.42 -7.46
CA ARG A 218 -27.00 41.00 -7.51
C ARG A 218 -25.95 40.13 -8.20
N LEU A 219 -25.29 40.63 -9.25
CA LEU A 219 -24.18 39.91 -9.91
C LEU A 219 -23.00 39.76 -8.98
N LEU A 220 -22.62 40.80 -8.24
CA LEU A 220 -21.55 40.73 -7.25
C LEU A 220 -21.87 39.71 -6.14
N ASP A 221 -23.09 39.75 -5.60
CA ASP A 221 -23.53 38.87 -4.52
C ASP A 221 -23.54 37.40 -4.96
N ASN A 222 -23.88 37.12 -6.23
CA ASN A 222 -23.78 35.78 -6.81
C ASN A 222 -22.34 35.28 -6.96
N LEU A 223 -21.46 36.15 -7.47
CA LEU A 223 -20.03 35.84 -7.64
C LEU A 223 -19.30 35.78 -6.31
N ALA A 224 -19.78 36.50 -5.28
CA ALA A 224 -19.13 36.55 -4.00
C ALA A 224 -18.99 35.15 -3.32
N TRP A 225 -19.95 34.25 -3.52
CA TRP A 225 -19.97 32.90 -2.92
C TRP A 225 -20.00 31.77 -3.95
N GLY A 226 -19.81 32.07 -5.22
CA GLY A 226 -19.69 31.14 -6.33
C GLY A 226 -18.31 31.21 -6.95
N PRO A 227 -18.15 30.56 -8.13
CA PRO A 227 -16.94 30.73 -8.93
C PRO A 227 -16.68 32.22 -9.17
N PRO A 228 -15.43 32.71 -8.94
CA PRO A 228 -15.13 34.14 -9.07
C PRO A 228 -15.16 34.65 -10.52
N ASN A 229 -15.47 33.80 -11.47
CA ASN A 229 -15.43 34.04 -12.90
C ASN A 229 -16.84 34.05 -13.51
N GLY A 230 -17.06 34.99 -14.44
CA GLY A 230 -18.28 35.07 -15.25
C GLY A 230 -17.94 35.18 -16.73
N THR A 231 -18.77 34.57 -17.59
CA THR A 231 -18.60 34.61 -19.05
C THR A 231 -19.46 35.74 -19.65
N VAL A 232 -18.85 36.53 -20.49
CA VAL A 232 -19.53 37.63 -21.20
C VAL A 232 -18.96 37.79 -22.62
N THR A 233 -19.70 38.38 -23.52
CA THR A 233 -19.19 38.75 -24.83
C THR A 233 -18.35 40.01 -24.71
N ASP A 234 -17.15 40.00 -25.28
CA ASP A 234 -16.21 41.15 -25.31
C ASP A 234 -15.90 41.70 -23.92
N ALA A 235 -15.30 40.84 -23.05
CA ALA A 235 -14.92 41.23 -21.68
C ALA A 235 -13.89 42.34 -21.62
N ARG A 236 -13.03 42.50 -22.66
CA ARG A 236 -11.98 43.52 -22.76
C ARG A 236 -12.45 44.86 -23.34
N ARG A 237 -13.77 45.04 -23.52
CA ARG A 237 -14.31 46.27 -24.02
C ARG A 237 -13.87 47.47 -23.17
N GLU A 238 -13.64 48.58 -23.81
CA GLU A 238 -13.28 49.82 -23.13
C GLU A 238 -14.53 50.53 -22.57
N VAL A 239 -14.64 50.57 -21.24
CA VAL A 239 -15.77 51.20 -20.52
C VAL A 239 -15.24 52.14 -19.46
N SER A 240 -15.93 53.27 -19.28
CA SER A 240 -15.77 54.23 -18.19
C SER A 240 -17.08 54.35 -17.40
N LEU A 241 -17.03 54.97 -16.20
CA LEU A 241 -18.25 55.21 -15.42
C LEU A 241 -19.29 56.06 -16.18
N ALA A 242 -18.83 56.96 -17.06
CA ALA A 242 -19.72 57.80 -17.85
C ALA A 242 -20.38 57.06 -19.04
N THR A 243 -19.81 55.97 -19.51
CA THR A 243 -20.25 55.22 -20.71
C THR A 243 -20.83 53.84 -20.43
N ALA A 244 -20.82 53.42 -19.16
CA ALA A 244 -21.39 52.12 -18.76
C ALA A 244 -22.91 52.11 -19.02
N ALA A 245 -23.33 51.15 -19.84
CA ALA A 245 -24.74 50.99 -20.27
C ALA A 245 -25.36 49.69 -19.74
N SER A 246 -24.60 48.83 -19.08
CA SER A 246 -25.07 47.55 -18.50
C SER A 246 -24.52 47.31 -17.11
N PRO A 247 -25.16 46.46 -16.29
CA PRO A 247 -24.69 46.10 -14.97
C PRO A 247 -23.25 45.58 -14.96
N VAL A 248 -22.86 44.76 -15.96
CA VAL A 248 -21.51 44.24 -16.11
C VAL A 248 -20.49 45.34 -16.41
N GLU A 249 -20.85 46.28 -17.31
CA GLU A 249 -19.99 47.40 -17.65
C GLU A 249 -19.77 48.32 -16.47
N GLU A 250 -20.80 48.55 -15.65
CA GLU A 250 -20.67 49.28 -14.40
C GLU A 250 -19.62 48.67 -13.47
N LEU A 251 -19.61 47.34 -13.32
CA LEU A 251 -18.67 46.63 -12.49
C LEU A 251 -17.23 46.66 -13.05
N ILE A 252 -17.07 46.55 -14.37
CA ILE A 252 -15.77 46.73 -15.04
C ILE A 252 -15.23 48.16 -14.81
N ALA A 253 -16.06 49.19 -15.04
CA ALA A 253 -15.67 50.57 -14.89
C ALA A 253 -15.26 50.92 -13.43
N ARG A 254 -15.76 50.24 -12.44
CA ARG A 254 -15.40 50.38 -11.02
C ARG A 254 -14.23 49.49 -10.59
N GLY A 255 -13.69 48.63 -11.48
CA GLY A 255 -12.63 47.67 -11.16
C GLY A 255 -13.09 46.54 -10.24
N LEU A 256 -14.40 46.37 -10.01
CA LEU A 256 -14.97 45.26 -9.21
C LEU A 256 -15.00 43.95 -9.95
N LEU A 257 -14.93 43.97 -11.30
CA LEU A 257 -14.64 42.84 -12.19
C LEU A 257 -13.52 43.24 -13.15
N VAL A 258 -12.62 42.27 -13.44
CA VAL A 258 -11.46 42.47 -14.29
C VAL A 258 -11.44 41.41 -15.40
N ALA A 259 -11.20 41.82 -16.65
CA ALA A 259 -11.12 40.91 -17.79
C ALA A 259 -9.84 40.05 -17.73
N THR A 260 -9.98 38.74 -17.70
CA THR A 260 -8.89 37.77 -17.75
C THR A 260 -8.71 37.13 -19.14
N SER A 261 -9.77 37.13 -19.94
CA SER A 261 -9.74 36.78 -21.36
C SER A 261 -10.72 37.66 -22.14
N ASP A 262 -10.90 37.40 -23.43
CA ASP A 262 -11.88 38.12 -24.27
C ASP A 262 -13.33 37.82 -23.86
N GLU A 263 -13.57 36.71 -23.17
CA GLU A 263 -14.92 36.24 -22.79
C GLU A 263 -15.07 36.05 -21.29
N THR A 264 -14.02 36.30 -20.48
CA THR A 264 -14.04 35.99 -19.04
C THR A 264 -13.75 37.22 -18.21
N LEU A 265 -14.62 37.47 -17.23
CA LEU A 265 -14.42 38.43 -16.17
C LEU A 265 -14.16 37.71 -14.87
N THR A 266 -13.26 38.24 -14.05
CA THR A 266 -12.90 37.64 -12.76
C THR A 266 -13.04 38.72 -11.67
N MET A 267 -13.65 38.37 -10.56
CA MET A 267 -13.72 39.22 -9.36
C MET A 267 -12.37 39.17 -8.64
N PRO A 268 -11.76 40.34 -8.36
CA PRO A 268 -10.55 40.40 -7.54
C PRO A 268 -10.78 39.84 -6.13
N ARG A 269 -9.77 39.21 -5.55
CA ARG A 269 -9.82 38.59 -4.20
C ARG A 269 -10.28 39.58 -3.14
N GLU A 270 -9.75 40.78 -3.16
CA GLU A 270 -10.04 41.84 -2.20
C GLU A 270 -11.52 42.23 -2.23
N VAL A 271 -12.11 42.25 -3.42
CA VAL A 271 -13.54 42.53 -3.60
C VAL A 271 -14.37 41.36 -3.04
N GLY A 272 -13.99 40.11 -3.37
CA GLY A 272 -14.65 38.91 -2.85
C GLY A 272 -14.62 38.84 -1.32
N LEU A 273 -13.46 39.10 -0.71
CA LEU A 273 -13.30 39.12 0.75
C LEU A 273 -14.13 40.23 1.40
N HIS A 274 -14.14 41.42 0.80
CA HIS A 274 -14.95 42.55 1.30
C HIS A 274 -16.45 42.23 1.30
N LEU A 275 -16.97 41.62 0.21
CA LEU A 275 -18.37 41.24 0.09
C LEU A 275 -18.77 40.14 1.07
N ARG A 276 -17.83 39.30 1.47
CA ARG A 276 -17.97 38.24 2.46
C ARG A 276 -17.70 38.70 3.91
N SER A 277 -17.47 40.02 4.13
CA SER A 277 -17.09 40.57 5.45
C SER A 277 -15.81 39.99 6.03
N GLY A 278 -14.88 39.54 5.18
CA GLY A 278 -13.60 38.94 5.57
C GLY A 278 -13.65 37.41 5.79
N VAL A 279 -14.81 36.79 5.73
CA VAL A 279 -14.99 35.33 5.92
C VAL A 279 -14.71 34.58 4.62
N LEU A 280 -13.95 33.50 4.71
CA LEU A 280 -13.51 32.73 3.55
C LEU A 280 -14.53 31.67 3.10
N PHE A 281 -15.21 31.04 4.02
CA PHE A 281 -16.15 29.93 3.76
C PHE A 281 -17.50 30.21 4.41
N ARG A 282 -18.59 29.76 3.80
CA ARG A 282 -19.94 29.85 4.40
C ARG A 282 -20.09 28.92 5.59
N GLU A 283 -19.50 27.74 5.48
CA GLU A 283 -19.56 26.68 6.48
C GLU A 283 -18.14 26.15 6.69
N VAL A 284 -17.78 26.02 7.95
CA VAL A 284 -16.50 25.45 8.38
C VAL A 284 -16.80 24.31 9.33
N ASP A 285 -16.61 23.09 8.84
CA ASP A 285 -16.84 21.86 9.62
C ASP A 285 -15.53 21.44 10.29
N THR A 286 -15.31 21.90 11.52
CA THR A 286 -14.08 21.61 12.30
C THR A 286 -13.97 20.15 12.75
N ALA A 287 -15.03 19.36 12.63
CA ALA A 287 -15.09 17.96 13.01
C ALA A 287 -15.81 17.14 11.94
N PRO A 288 -15.48 15.83 11.81
CA PRO A 288 -16.19 14.97 10.88
C PRO A 288 -17.69 14.85 11.27
N PRO A 289 -18.58 14.56 10.29
CA PRO A 289 -19.98 14.28 10.58
C PRO A 289 -20.12 13.16 11.61
N ALA A 290 -21.14 13.20 12.44
CA ALA A 290 -21.41 12.11 13.38
C ALA A 290 -21.76 10.81 12.63
N PHE A 291 -21.41 9.67 13.20
CA PHE A 291 -21.89 8.40 12.68
C PHE A 291 -23.37 8.24 13.01
N GLU A 292 -24.13 7.90 11.98
CA GLU A 292 -25.47 7.35 12.10
C GLU A 292 -25.41 5.85 11.86
N GLY A 293 -26.21 5.05 12.59
CA GLY A 293 -26.16 3.60 12.44
C GLY A 293 -26.92 2.88 13.55
N ARG A 294 -26.82 1.56 13.54
CA ARG A 294 -27.53 0.70 14.51
C ARG A 294 -26.59 0.22 15.62
N PRO A 295 -27.06 0.14 16.87
CA PRO A 295 -26.29 -0.48 17.94
C PRO A 295 -26.18 -1.99 17.74
N VAL A 296 -24.98 -2.54 17.96
CA VAL A 296 -24.68 -3.97 17.86
C VAL A 296 -23.80 -4.38 19.06
N PRO A 297 -24.17 -5.44 19.80
CA PRO A 297 -23.34 -5.89 20.92
C PRO A 297 -21.92 -6.25 20.43
N PRO A 298 -20.85 -5.77 21.10
CA PRO A 298 -19.46 -6.06 20.71
C PRO A 298 -19.17 -7.55 20.59
N GLU A 299 -19.73 -8.39 21.47
CA GLU A 299 -19.56 -9.85 21.43
C GLU A 299 -20.25 -10.49 20.21
N ALA A 300 -21.30 -9.85 19.67
CA ALA A 300 -21.93 -10.31 18.44
C ALA A 300 -21.07 -9.96 17.22
N VAL A 301 -20.44 -8.78 17.25
CA VAL A 301 -19.44 -8.36 16.23
C VAL A 301 -18.27 -9.36 16.22
N ALA A 302 -17.68 -9.62 17.39
CA ALA A 302 -16.53 -10.53 17.53
C ALA A 302 -16.87 -11.93 17.03
N ARG A 303 -18.01 -12.51 17.46
CA ARG A 303 -18.44 -13.84 17.02
C ARG A 303 -18.72 -13.93 15.53
N ALA A 304 -19.37 -12.92 14.95
CA ALA A 304 -19.66 -12.90 13.52
C ALA A 304 -18.37 -12.81 12.69
N ALA A 305 -17.45 -11.93 13.09
CA ALA A 305 -16.17 -11.76 12.42
C ALA A 305 -15.27 -13.00 12.54
N ALA A 306 -15.14 -13.58 13.75
CA ALA A 306 -14.38 -14.80 13.97
C ALA A 306 -14.98 -16.01 13.23
N GLY A 307 -16.32 -16.08 13.14
CA GLY A 307 -17.02 -17.08 12.34
C GLY A 307 -16.64 -16.99 10.86
N GLN A 308 -16.61 -15.79 10.29
CA GLN A 308 -16.18 -15.58 8.92
C GLN A 308 -14.67 -15.86 8.72
N ALA A 309 -13.83 -15.43 9.66
CA ALA A 309 -12.40 -15.76 9.67
C ALA A 309 -12.18 -17.29 9.64
N PHE A 310 -12.96 -18.03 10.40
CA PHE A 310 -12.93 -19.50 10.37
C PHE A 310 -13.43 -20.06 9.03
N ASN A 311 -14.53 -19.53 8.49
CA ASN A 311 -15.10 -19.98 7.21
C ASN A 311 -14.12 -19.79 6.05
N VAL A 312 -13.43 -18.64 5.95
CA VAL A 312 -12.45 -18.39 4.90
C VAL A 312 -11.28 -19.37 4.99
N LEU A 313 -10.78 -19.67 6.20
CA LEU A 313 -9.71 -20.62 6.37
C LEU A 313 -10.09 -22.02 5.86
N ARG A 314 -11.27 -22.49 6.25
CA ARG A 314 -11.81 -23.77 5.81
C ARG A 314 -12.00 -23.82 4.29
N ALA A 315 -12.65 -22.80 3.71
CA ALA A 315 -12.91 -22.73 2.28
C ALA A 315 -11.62 -22.74 1.45
N VAL A 316 -10.60 -21.97 1.88
CA VAL A 316 -9.29 -21.94 1.22
C VAL A 316 -8.58 -23.28 1.32
N GLU A 317 -8.57 -23.92 2.48
CA GLU A 317 -7.93 -25.23 2.68
C GLU A 317 -8.58 -26.31 1.80
N GLU A 318 -9.91 -26.36 1.76
CA GLU A 318 -10.66 -27.34 0.95
C GLU A 318 -10.40 -27.15 -0.55
N LEU A 319 -10.40 -25.92 -1.03
CA LEU A 319 -10.08 -25.64 -2.44
C LEU A 319 -8.66 -26.06 -2.80
N LEU A 320 -7.66 -25.68 -1.99
CA LEU A 320 -6.26 -25.92 -2.30
C LEU A 320 -5.89 -27.39 -2.17
N GLU A 321 -6.53 -28.15 -1.27
CA GLU A 321 -6.39 -29.59 -1.22
C GLU A 321 -6.95 -30.25 -2.50
N ARG A 322 -8.13 -29.78 -2.97
CA ARG A 322 -8.69 -30.24 -4.24
C ARG A 322 -7.77 -29.90 -5.43
N TRP A 323 -7.22 -28.68 -5.48
CA TRP A 323 -6.32 -28.27 -6.57
C TRP A 323 -4.96 -28.96 -6.51
N THR A 324 -4.58 -29.55 -5.38
CA THR A 324 -3.43 -30.45 -5.29
C THR A 324 -3.65 -31.73 -6.11
N GLN A 325 -4.91 -32.21 -6.20
CA GLN A 325 -5.28 -33.45 -6.91
C GLN A 325 -5.76 -33.14 -8.33
N GLU A 326 -6.63 -32.14 -8.48
CA GLU A 326 -7.28 -31.72 -9.74
C GLU A 326 -7.05 -30.21 -9.98
N PRO A 327 -5.90 -29.81 -10.55
CA PRO A 327 -5.58 -28.43 -10.81
C PRO A 327 -6.53 -27.79 -11.82
N ALA A 328 -6.80 -26.50 -11.67
CA ALA A 328 -7.62 -25.74 -12.63
C ALA A 328 -6.77 -25.18 -13.77
N ALA A 329 -7.33 -25.15 -14.99
CA ALA A 329 -6.61 -24.67 -16.17
C ALA A 329 -6.50 -23.13 -16.18
N VAL A 330 -5.34 -22.63 -16.60
CA VAL A 330 -5.12 -21.20 -16.85
C VAL A 330 -5.68 -20.85 -18.24
N LEU A 331 -6.46 -19.76 -18.32
CA LEU A 331 -6.93 -19.24 -19.61
C LEU A 331 -5.78 -18.67 -20.44
N ARG A 332 -5.87 -18.68 -21.77
CA ARG A 332 -4.85 -18.11 -22.68
C ARG A 332 -4.55 -16.63 -22.44
N ASN A 333 -5.53 -15.87 -21.96
CA ASN A 333 -5.41 -14.45 -21.60
C ASN A 333 -5.10 -14.24 -20.12
N GLY A 334 -4.73 -15.30 -19.40
CA GLY A 334 -4.57 -15.34 -17.97
C GLY A 334 -5.89 -15.46 -17.21
N GLY A 335 -5.81 -15.84 -15.94
CA GLY A 335 -6.97 -16.00 -15.08
C GLY A 335 -7.63 -17.37 -15.14
N LEU A 336 -8.78 -17.47 -14.48
CA LEU A 336 -9.56 -18.70 -14.31
C LEU A 336 -10.86 -18.61 -15.12
N GLY A 337 -11.28 -19.73 -15.73
CA GLY A 337 -12.52 -19.79 -16.50
C GLY A 337 -13.77 -19.76 -15.61
N VAL A 338 -14.90 -19.27 -16.12
CA VAL A 338 -16.19 -19.19 -15.39
C VAL A 338 -16.64 -20.56 -14.88
N ARG A 339 -16.40 -21.63 -15.64
CA ARG A 339 -16.75 -22.99 -15.20
C ARG A 339 -15.91 -23.45 -14.02
N ASP A 340 -14.63 -23.11 -14.03
CA ASP A 340 -13.71 -23.49 -12.95
C ASP A 340 -13.93 -22.61 -11.72
N LEU A 341 -14.33 -21.34 -11.89
CA LEU A 341 -14.79 -20.49 -10.78
C LEU A 341 -16.03 -21.10 -10.10
N ARG A 342 -17.02 -21.59 -10.87
CA ARG A 342 -18.19 -22.29 -10.30
C ARG A 342 -17.82 -23.56 -9.54
N ARG A 343 -16.87 -24.33 -10.07
CA ARG A 343 -16.36 -25.52 -9.38
C ARG A 343 -15.62 -25.15 -8.10
N ALA A 344 -14.85 -24.06 -8.12
CA ALA A 344 -14.19 -23.52 -6.94
C ALA A 344 -15.21 -23.04 -5.90
N ALA A 345 -16.24 -22.31 -6.29
CA ALA A 345 -17.32 -21.86 -5.42
C ALA A 345 -18.05 -23.05 -4.76
N GLN A 346 -18.37 -24.08 -5.55
CA GLN A 346 -18.97 -25.32 -5.03
C GLN A 346 -18.03 -26.07 -4.05
N ALA A 347 -16.71 -26.12 -4.34
CA ALA A 347 -15.74 -26.75 -3.45
C ALA A 347 -15.60 -25.97 -2.13
N MET A 348 -15.70 -24.66 -2.16
CA MET A 348 -15.63 -23.79 -0.99
C MET A 348 -16.96 -23.64 -0.24
N ASP A 349 -18.05 -24.22 -0.75
CA ASP A 349 -19.42 -24.07 -0.23
C ASP A 349 -19.80 -22.58 -0.10
N THR A 350 -19.64 -21.80 -1.18
CA THR A 350 -19.90 -20.38 -1.21
C THR A 350 -20.41 -19.93 -2.59
N ASP A 351 -20.81 -18.64 -2.72
CA ASP A 351 -21.17 -18.06 -4.00
C ASP A 351 -19.94 -17.71 -4.88
N GLU A 352 -20.19 -17.40 -6.18
CA GLU A 352 -19.13 -17.12 -7.15
C GLU A 352 -18.34 -15.84 -6.81
N ASP A 353 -18.97 -14.82 -6.22
CA ASP A 353 -18.33 -13.53 -5.89
C ASP A 353 -17.40 -13.69 -4.67
N THR A 354 -17.86 -14.38 -3.64
CA THR A 354 -17.04 -14.74 -2.48
C THR A 354 -15.89 -15.67 -2.87
N ALA A 355 -16.13 -16.65 -3.76
CA ALA A 355 -15.08 -17.50 -4.29
C ALA A 355 -14.03 -16.70 -5.08
N ALA A 356 -14.46 -15.73 -5.89
CA ALA A 356 -13.55 -14.84 -6.60
C ALA A 356 -12.69 -14.02 -5.63
N LEU A 357 -13.26 -13.50 -4.54
CA LEU A 357 -12.52 -12.81 -3.49
C LEU A 357 -11.45 -13.73 -2.86
N TYR A 358 -11.84 -14.92 -2.44
CA TYR A 358 -10.90 -15.84 -1.79
C TYR A 358 -9.77 -16.26 -2.72
N LEU A 359 -10.04 -16.47 -4.01
CA LEU A 359 -9.02 -16.77 -5.02
C LEU A 359 -8.02 -15.61 -5.20
N GLU A 360 -8.51 -14.36 -5.27
CA GLU A 360 -7.64 -13.18 -5.37
C GLU A 360 -6.78 -13.00 -4.11
N VAL A 361 -7.35 -13.24 -2.93
CA VAL A 361 -6.61 -13.16 -1.66
C VAL A 361 -5.57 -14.27 -1.55
N VAL A 362 -5.92 -15.50 -1.91
CA VAL A 362 -5.01 -16.65 -1.91
C VAL A 362 -3.83 -16.45 -2.85
N ARG A 363 -4.09 -15.86 -4.05
CA ARG A 363 -3.03 -15.45 -4.97
C ARG A 363 -2.14 -14.37 -4.38
N ALA A 364 -2.75 -13.32 -3.82
CA ALA A 364 -2.00 -12.22 -3.18
C ALA A 364 -1.15 -12.71 -2.00
N ALA A 365 -1.62 -13.73 -1.28
CA ALA A 365 -0.88 -14.40 -0.20
C ALA A 365 0.22 -15.35 -0.70
N GLY A 366 0.36 -15.55 -2.03
CA GLY A 366 1.35 -16.42 -2.61
C GLY A 366 1.07 -17.92 -2.41
N LEU A 367 -0.17 -18.29 -2.04
CA LEU A 367 -0.53 -19.71 -1.78
C LEU A 367 -0.84 -20.50 -3.05
N ILE A 368 -1.13 -19.81 -4.18
CA ILE A 368 -1.28 -20.37 -5.51
C ILE A 368 -0.37 -19.69 -6.52
N GLY A 369 -0.02 -20.41 -7.55
CA GLY A 369 0.75 -19.93 -8.70
C GLY A 369 0.47 -20.75 -9.94
N THR A 370 1.11 -20.41 -11.04
CA THR A 370 0.99 -21.14 -12.30
C THR A 370 2.25 -21.96 -12.56
N ASP A 371 2.10 -23.07 -13.27
CA ASP A 371 3.24 -23.92 -13.63
C ASP A 371 3.99 -23.44 -14.88
N HIS A 372 3.66 -22.26 -15.41
CA HIS A 372 4.27 -21.60 -16.57
C HIS A 372 4.38 -22.47 -17.86
N ARG A 373 3.60 -23.54 -17.97
CA ARG A 373 3.54 -24.38 -19.19
C ARG A 373 2.64 -23.73 -20.24
N VAL A 374 2.74 -24.19 -21.49
CA VAL A 374 1.92 -23.71 -22.61
C VAL A 374 0.41 -23.93 -22.35
N ALA A 375 0.05 -25.03 -21.67
CA ALA A 375 -1.27 -25.27 -21.11
C ALA A 375 -1.12 -25.19 -19.59
N GLY A 376 -1.00 -23.98 -19.06
CA GLY A 376 -0.73 -23.73 -17.65
C GLY A 376 -1.87 -24.17 -16.75
N GLU A 377 -1.55 -24.55 -15.53
CA GLU A 377 -2.48 -24.94 -14.47
C GLU A 377 -2.24 -24.09 -13.23
N TRP A 378 -3.32 -23.78 -12.51
CA TRP A 378 -3.27 -23.19 -11.19
C TRP A 378 -3.00 -24.27 -10.16
N LEU A 379 -1.95 -24.13 -9.41
CA LEU A 379 -1.47 -25.11 -8.41
C LEU A 379 -1.20 -24.40 -7.08
N PRO A 380 -1.39 -25.10 -5.95
CA PRO A 380 -0.85 -24.64 -4.68
C PRO A 380 0.68 -24.52 -4.74
N THR A 381 1.23 -23.55 -4.00
CA THR A 381 2.67 -23.33 -3.85
C THR A 381 3.22 -24.06 -2.62
N ARG A 382 4.54 -24.00 -2.42
CA ARG A 382 5.17 -24.47 -1.17
C ARG A 382 4.76 -23.62 0.04
N GLU A 383 4.42 -22.33 -0.18
CA GLU A 383 3.91 -21.47 0.88
C GLU A 383 2.58 -21.95 1.45
N TYR A 384 1.73 -22.64 0.64
CA TYR A 384 0.53 -23.27 1.13
C TYR A 384 0.84 -24.38 2.15
N ASP A 385 1.87 -25.21 1.91
CA ASP A 385 2.24 -26.27 2.85
C ASP A 385 2.68 -25.67 4.20
N LEU A 386 3.49 -24.60 4.18
CA LEU A 386 3.91 -23.86 5.37
C LEU A 386 2.74 -23.14 6.06
N TRP A 387 1.83 -22.55 5.27
CA TRP A 387 0.63 -21.87 5.79
C TRP A 387 -0.26 -22.85 6.55
N ARG A 388 -0.45 -24.05 6.03
CA ARG A 388 -1.27 -25.10 6.65
C ARG A 388 -0.77 -25.56 8.01
N GLU A 389 0.53 -25.48 8.26
CA GLU A 389 1.15 -25.84 9.54
C GLU A 389 1.00 -24.76 10.62
N ARG A 390 0.63 -23.54 10.25
CA ARG A 390 0.45 -22.43 11.20
C ARG A 390 -0.86 -22.57 11.95
N ALA A 391 -0.90 -21.93 13.15
CA ALA A 391 -2.14 -21.79 13.93
C ALA A 391 -3.19 -20.97 13.15
N PRO A 392 -4.50 -21.24 13.36
CA PRO A 392 -5.59 -20.62 12.57
C PRO A 392 -5.54 -19.10 12.51
N GLU A 393 -5.28 -18.43 13.62
CA GLU A 393 -5.17 -16.98 13.70
C GLU A 393 -4.01 -16.42 12.88
N ARG A 394 -2.90 -17.16 12.79
CA ARG A 394 -1.76 -16.79 11.95
C ARG A 394 -2.03 -17.03 10.46
N ARG A 395 -2.80 -18.07 10.16
CA ARG A 395 -3.26 -18.38 8.81
C ARG A 395 -4.18 -17.28 8.30
N TRP A 396 -5.13 -16.85 9.13
CA TRP A 396 -6.03 -15.74 8.81
C TRP A 396 -5.27 -14.42 8.64
N LEU A 397 -4.33 -14.10 9.53
CA LEU A 397 -3.53 -12.89 9.47
C LEU A 397 -2.80 -12.73 8.12
N LEU A 398 -2.24 -13.83 7.58
CA LEU A 398 -1.60 -13.82 6.27
C LEU A 398 -2.60 -13.40 5.16
N LEU A 399 -3.81 -13.96 5.18
CA LEU A 399 -4.85 -13.64 4.20
C LEU A 399 -5.33 -12.18 4.35
N ALA A 400 -5.55 -11.71 5.57
CA ALA A 400 -5.96 -10.34 5.87
C ALA A 400 -4.90 -9.32 5.40
N ARG A 401 -3.62 -9.56 5.68
CA ARG A 401 -2.51 -8.70 5.21
C ARG A 401 -2.37 -8.74 3.68
N ALA A 402 -2.52 -9.89 3.06
CA ALA A 402 -2.50 -10.04 1.61
C ALA A 402 -3.63 -9.24 0.95
N TRP A 403 -4.85 -9.28 1.51
CA TRP A 403 -5.96 -8.48 1.02
C TRP A 403 -5.72 -6.98 1.20
N LEU A 404 -5.24 -6.53 2.37
CA LEU A 404 -4.94 -5.12 2.64
C LEU A 404 -3.87 -4.55 1.70
N GLY A 405 -2.91 -5.36 1.28
CA GLY A 405 -1.82 -4.96 0.38
C GLY A 405 -2.12 -5.15 -1.11
N SER A 406 -3.15 -5.91 -1.46
CA SER A 406 -3.44 -6.25 -2.85
C SER A 406 -4.08 -5.09 -3.61
N ASP A 407 -3.56 -4.77 -4.78
CA ASP A 407 -4.14 -3.82 -5.73
C ASP A 407 -5.26 -4.44 -6.59
N ARG A 408 -5.64 -5.70 -6.35
CA ARG A 408 -6.65 -6.42 -7.10
C ARG A 408 -8.01 -6.33 -6.42
N VAL A 409 -9.07 -6.17 -7.23
CA VAL A 409 -10.46 -5.98 -6.77
C VAL A 409 -11.31 -7.10 -7.32
N ALA A 410 -11.70 -8.02 -6.45
CA ALA A 410 -12.48 -9.20 -6.81
C ALA A 410 -13.88 -8.85 -7.36
N ALA A 411 -14.51 -7.82 -6.83
CA ALA A 411 -15.83 -7.32 -7.28
C ALA A 411 -15.89 -6.92 -8.77
N LEU A 412 -14.75 -6.75 -9.43
CA LEU A 412 -14.71 -6.49 -10.87
C LEU A 412 -14.82 -7.77 -11.72
N THR A 413 -14.78 -8.96 -11.11
CA THR A 413 -14.96 -10.23 -11.83
C THR A 413 -16.31 -10.26 -12.55
N GLY A 414 -16.35 -10.77 -13.77
CA GLY A 414 -17.56 -10.81 -14.58
C GLY A 414 -17.92 -9.48 -15.29
N SER A 415 -17.40 -8.34 -14.84
CA SER A 415 -17.59 -7.05 -15.51
C SER A 415 -16.85 -7.00 -16.86
N ARG A 416 -17.18 -6.01 -17.70
CA ARG A 416 -16.54 -5.83 -19.00
C ARG A 416 -15.53 -4.67 -18.97
N ASP A 417 -14.41 -4.85 -19.64
CA ASP A 417 -13.45 -3.78 -19.87
C ASP A 417 -13.92 -2.81 -20.96
N ALA A 418 -13.18 -1.74 -21.24
CA ALA A 418 -13.47 -0.76 -22.28
C ALA A 418 -13.52 -1.39 -23.70
N GLY A 419 -12.90 -2.55 -23.90
CA GLY A 419 -12.93 -3.32 -25.13
C GLY A 419 -14.06 -4.35 -25.19
N GLY A 420 -14.97 -4.38 -24.20
CA GLY A 420 -16.09 -5.32 -24.10
C GLY A 420 -15.71 -6.72 -23.63
N ARG A 421 -14.44 -6.97 -23.22
CA ARG A 421 -13.97 -8.28 -22.77
C ARG A 421 -14.35 -8.49 -21.30
N VAL A 422 -14.81 -9.70 -20.98
CA VAL A 422 -15.10 -10.08 -19.59
C VAL A 422 -13.81 -10.17 -18.77
N ARG A 423 -13.81 -9.58 -17.59
CA ARG A 423 -12.73 -9.69 -16.61
C ARG A 423 -12.89 -11.00 -15.85
N ASN A 424 -11.90 -11.86 -15.98
CA ASN A 424 -11.89 -13.14 -15.29
C ASN A 424 -11.14 -13.01 -13.95
N VAL A 425 -11.57 -13.76 -12.94
CA VAL A 425 -10.84 -13.91 -11.68
C VAL A 425 -9.43 -14.43 -11.95
N LEU A 426 -8.45 -14.02 -11.17
CA LEU A 426 -7.01 -14.27 -11.36
C LEU A 426 -6.43 -13.67 -12.66
N GLY A 427 -7.24 -12.97 -13.46
CA GLY A 427 -6.83 -12.33 -14.70
C GLY A 427 -6.23 -10.92 -14.51
N PRO A 428 -5.63 -10.33 -15.56
CA PRO A 428 -4.93 -9.04 -15.44
C PRO A 428 -5.86 -7.83 -15.28
N GLY A 429 -7.15 -7.95 -15.62
CA GLY A 429 -8.09 -6.82 -15.68
C GLY A 429 -8.61 -6.31 -14.32
N LEU A 430 -8.24 -6.92 -13.21
CA LEU A 430 -8.74 -6.63 -11.87
C LEU A 430 -7.88 -5.65 -11.07
N VAL A 431 -6.75 -5.21 -11.60
CA VAL A 431 -5.80 -4.31 -10.91
C VAL A 431 -6.38 -2.89 -10.80
N ARG A 432 -6.37 -2.36 -9.58
CA ARG A 432 -6.70 -0.97 -9.23
C ARG A 432 -5.71 -0.46 -8.18
N PRO A 433 -4.71 0.34 -8.55
CA PRO A 433 -3.67 0.82 -7.64
C PRO A 433 -4.19 1.55 -6.39
N ALA A 434 -5.41 2.10 -6.45
CA ALA A 434 -6.04 2.79 -5.33
C ALA A 434 -6.69 1.83 -4.31
N ALA A 435 -6.89 0.54 -4.62
CA ALA A 435 -7.63 -0.39 -3.77
C ALA A 435 -7.01 -0.57 -2.36
N PRO A 436 -5.67 -0.74 -2.20
CA PRO A 436 -5.09 -0.88 -0.86
C PRO A 436 -5.37 0.33 0.04
N GLN A 437 -5.31 1.52 -0.54
CA GLN A 437 -5.56 2.74 0.23
C GLN A 437 -7.05 2.91 0.56
N SER A 438 -7.95 2.61 -0.38
CA SER A 438 -9.40 2.66 -0.14
C SER A 438 -9.83 1.71 0.98
N ARG A 439 -9.23 0.50 1.03
CA ARG A 439 -9.46 -0.47 2.13
C ARG A 439 -8.98 0.06 3.48
N ARG A 440 -7.79 0.67 3.52
CA ARG A 440 -7.27 1.29 4.75
C ARG A 440 -8.12 2.48 5.18
N ASP A 441 -8.47 3.39 4.26
CA ASP A 441 -9.33 4.54 4.55
C ASP A 441 -10.66 4.07 5.16
N LEU A 442 -11.31 3.05 4.55
CA LEU A 442 -12.55 2.45 5.05
C LEU A 442 -12.40 1.88 6.46
N LEU A 443 -11.41 0.99 6.67
CA LEU A 443 -11.26 0.31 7.97
C LEU A 443 -10.83 1.29 9.07
N THR A 444 -10.01 2.29 8.75
CA THR A 444 -9.62 3.34 9.68
C THR A 444 -10.85 4.15 10.10
N GLU A 445 -11.70 4.53 9.14
CA GLU A 445 -12.92 5.28 9.43
C GLU A 445 -13.91 4.44 10.26
N LEU A 446 -14.07 3.15 9.96
CA LEU A 446 -14.85 2.24 10.81
C LEU A 446 -14.26 2.09 12.22
N GLY A 447 -12.94 2.24 12.35
CA GLY A 447 -12.24 2.23 13.63
C GLY A 447 -12.55 3.44 14.53
N GLU A 448 -12.93 4.55 13.94
CA GLU A 448 -13.34 5.77 14.67
C GLU A 448 -14.78 5.68 15.22
N ALA A 449 -15.57 4.70 14.77
CA ALA A 449 -16.89 4.47 15.32
C ALA A 449 -16.81 3.96 16.77
N GLU A 450 -17.77 4.38 17.60
CA GLU A 450 -17.87 3.87 18.97
C GLU A 450 -18.03 2.34 18.98
N PRO A 451 -17.38 1.64 19.92
CA PRO A 451 -17.56 0.20 20.07
C PRO A 451 -19.04 -0.17 20.21
N GLY A 452 -19.52 -1.06 19.33
CA GLY A 452 -20.93 -1.45 19.33
C GLY A 452 -21.83 -0.57 18.47
N LEU A 453 -21.29 0.30 17.62
CA LEU A 453 -22.03 0.99 16.58
C LEU A 453 -21.66 0.39 15.21
N ALA A 454 -22.65 -0.04 14.45
CA ALA A 454 -22.50 -0.40 13.03
C ALA A 454 -22.99 0.79 12.19
N PRO A 455 -22.08 1.57 11.59
CA PRO A 455 -22.47 2.76 10.83
C PRO A 455 -23.28 2.40 9.58
N ASP A 456 -24.24 3.27 9.25
CA ASP A 456 -24.93 3.20 7.96
C ASP A 456 -23.98 3.63 6.83
N GLU A 457 -24.19 3.09 5.63
CA GLU A 457 -23.33 3.35 4.47
C GLU A 457 -23.27 4.84 4.13
N ASP A 458 -24.38 5.56 4.17
CA ASP A 458 -24.45 7.00 3.87
C ASP A 458 -23.63 7.82 4.87
N SER A 459 -23.72 7.53 6.16
CA SER A 459 -22.95 8.22 7.19
C SER A 459 -21.45 7.92 7.08
N LEU A 460 -21.10 6.68 6.78
CA LEU A 460 -19.72 6.25 6.53
C LEU A 460 -19.12 6.96 5.30
N MET A 461 -19.90 7.03 4.20
CA MET A 461 -19.47 7.74 2.99
C MET A 461 -19.34 9.25 3.21
N ALA A 462 -20.21 9.86 4.00
CA ALA A 462 -20.11 11.28 4.37
C ALA A 462 -18.83 11.56 5.17
N ARG A 463 -18.47 10.68 6.09
CA ARG A 463 -17.23 10.80 6.87
C ARG A 463 -15.99 10.61 6.00
N LEU A 464 -15.99 9.61 5.13
CA LEU A 464 -14.90 9.40 4.16
C LEU A 464 -14.75 10.60 3.21
N ALA A 465 -15.88 11.23 2.82
CA ALA A 465 -15.86 12.45 2.02
C ALA A 465 -15.30 13.65 2.78
N TRP A 466 -15.58 13.75 4.07
CA TRP A 466 -14.98 14.75 4.94
C TRP A 466 -13.48 14.47 5.18
N GLY A 467 -13.10 13.22 5.47
CA GLY A 467 -11.72 12.82 5.75
C GLY A 467 -10.79 12.87 4.53
N ARG A 468 -11.33 12.67 3.31
CA ARG A 468 -10.56 12.63 2.05
C ARG A 468 -11.29 13.35 0.92
N PRO A 469 -11.56 14.67 1.03
CA PRO A 469 -12.38 15.42 0.07
C PRO A 469 -11.82 15.43 -1.35
N ARG A 470 -10.51 15.33 -1.52
CA ARG A 470 -9.85 15.34 -2.83
C ARG A 470 -9.77 13.97 -3.52
N ARG A 471 -10.15 12.89 -2.83
CA ARG A 471 -10.21 11.53 -3.41
C ARG A 471 -11.59 11.15 -3.89
N GLN A 472 -12.60 11.98 -3.64
CA GLN A 472 -13.97 11.66 -3.99
C GLN A 472 -14.14 11.54 -5.50
N SER A 473 -14.53 10.35 -5.94
CA SER A 473 -14.86 10.03 -7.33
C SER A 473 -15.78 8.80 -7.36
N PRO A 474 -16.56 8.59 -8.42
CA PRO A 474 -17.36 7.37 -8.56
C PRO A 474 -16.54 6.09 -8.41
N VAL A 475 -15.31 6.08 -8.93
CA VAL A 475 -14.38 4.93 -8.79
C VAL A 475 -13.98 4.70 -7.34
N TYR A 476 -13.72 5.76 -6.58
CA TYR A 476 -13.39 5.64 -5.15
C TYR A 476 -14.57 5.06 -4.37
N SER A 477 -15.79 5.54 -4.63
CA SER A 477 -17.01 5.02 -3.97
C SER A 477 -17.24 3.54 -4.30
N GLU A 478 -17.03 3.13 -5.56
CA GLU A 478 -17.10 1.72 -5.96
C GLU A 478 -16.06 0.86 -5.23
N LEU A 479 -14.81 1.36 -5.06
CA LEU A 479 -13.76 0.65 -4.34
C LEU A 479 -14.07 0.51 -2.84
N VAL A 480 -14.63 1.56 -2.23
CA VAL A 480 -15.05 1.52 -0.81
C VAL A 480 -16.21 0.55 -0.62
N GLY A 481 -17.23 0.58 -1.49
CA GLY A 481 -18.35 -0.36 -1.43
C GLY A 481 -17.90 -1.81 -1.60
N ALA A 482 -16.99 -2.07 -2.55
CA ALA A 482 -16.39 -3.40 -2.70
C ALA A 482 -15.62 -3.82 -1.45
N ALA A 483 -14.79 -2.93 -0.89
CA ALA A 483 -14.00 -3.19 0.30
C ALA A 483 -14.86 -3.50 1.54
N LEU A 484 -16.02 -2.86 1.68
CA LEU A 484 -16.97 -3.12 2.77
C LEU A 484 -17.49 -4.57 2.73
N ILE A 485 -17.88 -5.05 1.55
CA ILE A 485 -18.34 -6.43 1.33
C ILE A 485 -17.19 -7.42 1.55
N GLU A 486 -16.01 -7.12 0.96
CA GLU A 486 -14.81 -7.96 1.06
C GLU A 486 -14.34 -8.09 2.52
N ALA A 487 -14.35 -6.99 3.29
CA ALA A 487 -13.96 -6.99 4.70
C ALA A 487 -14.88 -7.87 5.56
N ALA A 488 -16.18 -7.84 5.29
CA ALA A 488 -17.15 -8.69 5.97
C ALA A 488 -16.93 -10.18 5.63
N ALA A 489 -16.71 -10.50 4.36
CA ALA A 489 -16.47 -11.87 3.92
C ALA A 489 -15.16 -12.47 4.46
N LEU A 490 -14.15 -11.63 4.75
CA LEU A 490 -12.87 -12.04 5.34
C LEU A 490 -12.86 -12.01 6.87
N GLY A 491 -13.94 -11.56 7.51
CA GLY A 491 -14.02 -11.46 8.97
C GLY A 491 -13.22 -10.31 9.58
N LEU A 492 -12.94 -9.25 8.80
CA LEU A 492 -12.36 -8.00 9.32
C LEU A 492 -13.43 -7.13 9.99
N THR A 493 -14.68 -7.30 9.57
CA THR A 493 -15.85 -6.67 10.19
C THR A 493 -16.87 -7.75 10.55
N GLY A 494 -17.70 -7.46 11.57
CA GLY A 494 -18.82 -8.30 11.97
C GLY A 494 -20.07 -7.46 12.08
N MET A 495 -21.19 -7.88 11.47
CA MET A 495 -22.49 -7.21 11.53
C MET A 495 -22.45 -5.71 11.13
N GLY A 496 -21.47 -5.29 10.30
CA GLY A 496 -21.27 -3.92 9.84
C GLY A 496 -20.34 -3.06 10.72
N ALA A 497 -19.83 -3.58 11.83
CA ALA A 497 -18.87 -2.91 12.70
C ALA A 497 -17.46 -3.50 12.57
N LEU A 498 -16.43 -2.71 12.84
CA LEU A 498 -15.03 -3.19 12.83
C LEU A 498 -14.81 -4.20 13.96
N ALA A 499 -14.18 -5.34 13.63
CA ALA A 499 -13.84 -6.33 14.62
C ALA A 499 -12.60 -5.90 15.43
N GLU A 500 -12.55 -6.27 16.71
CA GLU A 500 -11.47 -5.87 17.61
C GLU A 500 -10.09 -6.37 17.15
N HIS A 501 -10.02 -7.60 16.64
CA HIS A 501 -8.78 -8.17 16.10
C HIS A 501 -8.29 -7.50 14.79
N THR A 502 -9.12 -6.65 14.16
CA THR A 502 -8.74 -5.89 12.96
C THR A 502 -8.05 -4.57 13.32
N ARG A 503 -8.38 -3.96 14.46
CA ARG A 503 -7.82 -2.65 14.88
C ARG A 503 -6.29 -2.60 14.87
N PRO A 504 -5.54 -3.60 15.41
CA PRO A 504 -4.09 -3.58 15.36
C PRO A 504 -3.52 -3.56 13.93
N LEU A 505 -4.22 -4.15 12.95
CA LEU A 505 -3.76 -4.20 11.56
C LEU A 505 -3.69 -2.81 10.89
N LEU A 506 -4.34 -1.81 11.48
CA LEU A 506 -4.40 -0.43 11.01
C LEU A 506 -3.28 0.45 11.59
N THR A 507 -2.56 -0.04 12.59
CA THR A 507 -1.44 0.65 13.23
C THR A 507 -0.10 0.25 12.59
N LEU A 508 0.95 1.06 12.87
CA LEU A 508 2.34 0.78 12.47
C LEU A 508 3.17 0.21 13.64
N GLU A 509 2.53 -0.30 14.69
CA GLU A 509 3.20 -0.89 15.84
C GLU A 509 3.88 -2.21 15.45
N GLU A 510 5.06 -2.47 16.01
CA GLU A 510 5.85 -3.67 15.71
C GLU A 510 5.14 -4.97 16.08
N ASP A 511 4.32 -4.94 17.13
CA ASP A 511 3.57 -6.08 17.65
C ASP A 511 2.10 -6.14 17.17
N ALA A 512 1.72 -5.30 16.19
CA ALA A 512 0.35 -5.23 15.65
C ALA A 512 -0.17 -6.61 15.20
N ASP A 513 0.65 -7.35 14.48
CA ASP A 513 0.31 -8.68 13.97
C ASP A 513 0.15 -9.71 15.10
N GLU A 514 1.01 -9.64 16.12
CA GLU A 514 0.92 -10.49 17.29
C GLU A 514 -0.35 -10.22 18.08
N THR A 515 -0.66 -8.94 18.27
CA THR A 515 -1.85 -8.49 18.98
C THR A 515 -3.12 -8.89 18.24
N ALA A 516 -3.19 -8.70 16.91
CA ALA A 516 -4.33 -9.13 16.09
C ALA A 516 -4.55 -10.65 16.20
N ALA A 517 -3.49 -11.44 16.04
CA ALA A 517 -3.56 -12.89 16.16
C ALA A 517 -4.02 -13.32 17.57
N ARG A 518 -3.47 -12.74 18.61
CA ARG A 518 -3.84 -13.04 20.01
C ARG A 518 -5.32 -12.73 20.29
N VAL A 519 -5.83 -11.59 19.84
CA VAL A 519 -7.25 -11.24 20.01
C VAL A 519 -8.12 -12.24 19.25
N LEU A 520 -7.83 -12.51 17.98
CA LEU A 520 -8.62 -13.44 17.18
C LEU A 520 -8.61 -14.86 17.77
N SER A 521 -7.47 -15.33 18.32
CA SER A 521 -7.38 -16.67 18.89
C SER A 521 -8.34 -16.92 20.04
N THR A 522 -8.72 -15.86 20.79
CA THR A 522 -9.72 -15.95 21.87
C THR A 522 -11.17 -16.04 21.35
N GLU A 523 -11.42 -15.56 20.13
CA GLU A 523 -12.74 -15.49 19.54
C GLU A 523 -13.03 -16.65 18.57
N LEU A 524 -11.99 -17.30 18.04
CA LEU A 524 -12.14 -18.45 17.16
C LEU A 524 -12.80 -19.63 17.91
N PRO A 525 -13.63 -20.41 17.21
CA PRO A 525 -14.19 -21.62 17.79
C PRO A 525 -13.09 -22.52 18.32
N GLN A 526 -13.20 -22.95 19.58
CA GLN A 526 -12.22 -23.84 20.19
C GLN A 526 -12.19 -25.18 19.48
N PRO A 527 -11.02 -25.68 19.07
CA PRO A 527 -10.91 -26.97 18.42
C PRO A 527 -11.36 -28.09 19.34
N LEU A 528 -12.19 -28.99 18.81
CA LEU A 528 -12.71 -30.14 19.52
C LEU A 528 -11.78 -31.35 19.34
N ASP A 529 -11.62 -32.12 20.38
CA ASP A 529 -10.86 -33.37 20.39
C ASP A 529 -11.74 -34.61 20.22
N TYR A 530 -13.03 -34.41 19.84
CA TYR A 530 -14.00 -35.49 19.75
C TYR A 530 -14.97 -35.33 18.58
N VAL A 531 -15.58 -36.45 18.20
CA VAL A 531 -16.69 -36.56 17.24
C VAL A 531 -17.86 -37.30 17.84
N LEU A 532 -19.03 -37.26 17.21
CA LEU A 532 -20.23 -38.01 17.54
C LEU A 532 -20.43 -39.06 16.44
N VAL A 533 -20.03 -40.32 16.67
CA VAL A 533 -20.22 -41.40 15.71
C VAL A 533 -21.67 -41.86 15.76
N GLN A 534 -22.29 -42.00 14.58
CA GLN A 534 -23.71 -42.38 14.41
C GLN A 534 -23.86 -43.77 13.80
N GLY A 535 -25.07 -44.34 13.94
CA GLY A 535 -25.36 -45.73 13.49
C GLY A 535 -25.38 -45.91 11.97
N ASP A 536 -25.48 -44.87 11.22
CA ASP A 536 -25.53 -44.83 9.73
C ASP A 536 -24.14 -44.75 9.07
N LEU A 537 -23.10 -45.06 9.82
CA LEU A 537 -21.69 -44.97 9.37
C LEU A 537 -21.23 -43.53 9.12
N THR A 538 -21.73 -42.57 9.88
CA THR A 538 -21.25 -41.17 9.88
C THR A 538 -20.65 -40.82 11.23
N ALA A 539 -19.76 -39.80 11.23
CA ALA A 539 -19.31 -39.12 12.42
C ALA A 539 -19.54 -37.61 12.25
N VAL A 540 -20.16 -37.00 13.23
CA VAL A 540 -20.42 -35.55 13.23
C VAL A 540 -19.43 -34.86 14.17
N ALA A 541 -18.65 -33.91 13.63
CA ALA A 541 -17.89 -32.95 14.39
C ALA A 541 -18.72 -31.69 14.57
N PRO A 542 -19.21 -31.35 15.78
CA PRO A 542 -20.06 -30.20 16.01
C PRO A 542 -19.29 -28.85 15.99
N GLY A 543 -18.03 -28.88 15.63
CA GLY A 543 -17.14 -27.72 15.49
C GLY A 543 -15.81 -28.13 14.88
N PRO A 544 -14.86 -27.19 14.78
CA PRO A 544 -13.52 -27.47 14.27
C PRO A 544 -12.84 -28.56 15.12
N LEU A 545 -12.18 -29.49 14.48
CA LEU A 545 -11.40 -30.51 15.17
C LEU A 545 -9.95 -30.04 15.37
N VAL A 546 -9.29 -30.53 16.43
CA VAL A 546 -7.84 -30.40 16.57
C VAL A 546 -7.16 -31.01 15.36
N THR A 547 -6.10 -30.38 14.86
CA THR A 547 -5.45 -30.69 13.58
C THR A 547 -5.09 -32.17 13.42
N ASP A 548 -4.59 -32.80 14.47
CA ASP A 548 -4.21 -34.21 14.45
C ASP A 548 -5.43 -35.14 14.28
N LEU A 549 -6.53 -34.86 15.01
CA LEU A 549 -7.76 -35.64 14.87
C LEU A 549 -8.40 -35.44 13.49
N ALA A 550 -8.43 -34.21 12.98
CA ALA A 550 -8.94 -33.88 11.66
C ALA A 550 -8.19 -34.67 10.56
N ARG A 551 -6.85 -34.71 10.66
CA ARG A 551 -5.99 -35.46 9.72
C ARG A 551 -6.22 -36.96 9.79
N GLU A 552 -6.30 -37.54 10.99
CA GLU A 552 -6.56 -38.96 11.19
C GLU A 552 -7.98 -39.34 10.71
N LEU A 553 -9.00 -38.50 10.95
CA LEU A 553 -10.35 -38.72 10.46
C LEU A 553 -10.45 -38.62 8.94
N ALA A 554 -9.80 -37.65 8.30
CA ALA A 554 -9.76 -37.52 6.84
C ALA A 554 -9.10 -38.75 6.16
N LEU A 555 -8.24 -39.44 6.87
CA LEU A 555 -7.64 -40.71 6.39
C LEU A 555 -8.63 -41.85 6.42
N VAL A 556 -9.49 -41.96 7.46
CA VAL A 556 -10.39 -43.13 7.69
C VAL A 556 -11.82 -42.89 7.25
N ALA A 557 -12.23 -41.64 6.94
CA ALA A 557 -13.57 -41.28 6.50
C ALA A 557 -13.52 -40.19 5.43
N ASP A 558 -14.58 -40.06 4.63
CA ASP A 558 -14.73 -39.03 3.63
C ASP A 558 -15.61 -37.93 4.19
N VAL A 559 -15.30 -36.66 3.90
CA VAL A 559 -16.14 -35.52 4.26
C VAL A 559 -17.41 -35.56 3.39
N GLU A 560 -18.57 -35.71 3.99
CA GLU A 560 -19.85 -35.77 3.29
C GLU A 560 -20.52 -34.37 3.21
N SER A 561 -20.43 -33.60 4.28
CA SER A 561 -20.93 -32.23 4.30
C SER A 561 -20.16 -31.39 5.32
N THR A 562 -20.06 -30.10 5.01
CA THR A 562 -19.45 -29.07 5.84
C THR A 562 -20.46 -27.96 6.09
N GLY A 563 -20.48 -27.38 7.29
CA GLY A 563 -21.41 -26.33 7.67
C GLY A 563 -21.23 -25.95 9.13
N GLY A 564 -22.30 -25.76 9.89
CA GLY A 564 -22.24 -25.61 11.34
C GLY A 564 -21.66 -26.82 12.07
N ALA A 565 -21.64 -27.99 11.41
CA ALA A 565 -20.96 -29.21 11.84
C ALA A 565 -20.38 -29.89 10.60
N THR A 566 -19.25 -30.60 10.75
CA THR A 566 -18.67 -31.41 9.67
C THR A 566 -19.13 -32.84 9.84
N VAL A 567 -19.69 -33.43 8.76
CA VAL A 567 -20.12 -34.82 8.73
C VAL A 567 -19.09 -35.62 7.94
N TYR A 568 -18.55 -36.65 8.57
CA TYR A 568 -17.64 -37.62 7.99
C TYR A 568 -18.38 -38.91 7.74
N ARG A 569 -18.22 -39.54 6.57
CA ARG A 569 -18.82 -40.83 6.22
C ARG A 569 -17.74 -41.88 6.12
N PHE A 570 -17.93 -43.00 6.83
CA PHE A 570 -17.08 -44.16 6.72
C PHE A 570 -17.58 -45.08 5.59
N THR A 571 -16.71 -45.33 4.63
CA THR A 571 -16.96 -46.22 3.48
C THR A 571 -15.91 -47.34 3.47
N GLU A 572 -16.16 -48.38 2.69
CA GLU A 572 -15.16 -49.46 2.50
C GLU A 572 -13.87 -48.87 1.88
N ASP A 573 -14.03 -47.94 0.96
CA ASP A 573 -12.91 -47.28 0.29
C ASP A 573 -12.10 -46.37 1.23
N SER A 574 -12.75 -45.60 2.11
CA SER A 574 -12.05 -44.74 3.08
C SER A 574 -11.30 -45.57 4.11
N VAL A 575 -11.88 -46.67 4.61
CA VAL A 575 -11.19 -47.58 5.53
C VAL A 575 -10.02 -48.27 4.83
N ARG A 576 -10.19 -48.68 3.56
CA ARG A 576 -9.08 -49.27 2.78
C ARG A 576 -7.93 -48.25 2.62
N ARG A 577 -8.22 -47.01 2.31
CA ARG A 577 -7.22 -45.93 2.21
C ARG A 577 -6.39 -45.80 3.50
N ALA A 578 -7.02 -45.90 4.67
CA ALA A 578 -6.32 -45.89 5.96
C ALA A 578 -5.42 -47.12 6.16
N LEU A 579 -5.90 -48.29 5.75
CA LEU A 579 -5.10 -49.52 5.80
C LEU A 579 -3.90 -49.47 4.83
N ASP A 580 -4.08 -48.92 3.62
CA ASP A 580 -3.03 -48.67 2.63
C ASP A 580 -1.97 -47.66 3.13
N ALA A 581 -2.38 -46.68 3.98
CA ALA A 581 -1.48 -45.75 4.65
C ALA A 581 -0.76 -46.37 5.88
N GLY A 582 -0.93 -47.67 6.13
CA GLY A 582 -0.23 -48.43 7.18
C GLY A 582 -0.94 -48.41 8.54
N ARG A 583 -2.19 -47.91 8.63
CA ARG A 583 -2.99 -48.02 9.86
C ARG A 583 -3.56 -49.44 10.00
N GLY A 584 -3.37 -50.05 11.17
CA GLY A 584 -3.99 -51.34 11.48
C GLY A 584 -5.46 -51.20 11.89
N VAL A 585 -6.22 -52.32 11.86
CA VAL A 585 -7.60 -52.38 12.35
C VAL A 585 -7.69 -51.88 13.81
N ALA A 586 -6.71 -52.26 14.64
CA ALA A 586 -6.63 -51.84 16.03
C ALA A 586 -6.39 -50.30 16.16
N ASP A 587 -5.56 -49.76 15.29
CA ASP A 587 -5.26 -48.30 15.28
C ASP A 587 -6.50 -47.49 14.93
N ILE A 588 -7.22 -47.89 13.87
CA ILE A 588 -8.46 -47.26 13.42
C ILE A 588 -9.54 -47.32 14.51
N THR A 589 -9.72 -48.55 15.08
CA THR A 589 -10.72 -48.72 16.12
C THR A 589 -10.37 -47.93 17.38
N GLY A 590 -9.10 -47.98 17.78
CA GLY A 590 -8.59 -47.26 18.97
C GLY A 590 -8.64 -45.74 18.79
N LEU A 591 -8.41 -45.23 17.57
CA LEU A 591 -8.62 -43.80 17.26
C LEU A 591 -10.08 -43.38 17.50
N LEU A 592 -11.01 -44.12 16.90
CA LEU A 592 -12.45 -43.84 17.00
C LEU A 592 -12.96 -43.97 18.44
N GLU A 593 -12.50 -45.00 19.20
CA GLU A 593 -12.88 -45.17 20.60
C GLU A 593 -12.37 -44.05 21.52
N ARG A 594 -11.18 -43.52 21.27
CA ARG A 594 -10.62 -42.43 22.06
C ARG A 594 -11.34 -41.11 21.82
N HIS A 595 -11.72 -40.82 20.57
CA HIS A 595 -12.22 -39.53 20.15
C HIS A 595 -13.73 -39.50 19.91
N SER A 596 -14.47 -40.60 20.05
CA SER A 596 -15.92 -40.61 19.98
C SER A 596 -16.57 -40.41 21.32
N ARG A 597 -17.49 -39.47 21.44
CA ARG A 597 -18.36 -39.23 22.60
C ARG A 597 -19.54 -40.22 22.64
N THR A 598 -19.81 -40.92 21.55
CA THR A 598 -20.86 -41.92 21.44
C THR A 598 -20.25 -43.33 21.31
N PRO A 599 -20.90 -44.41 21.81
CA PRO A 599 -20.42 -45.76 21.61
C PRO A 599 -20.29 -46.08 20.10
N LEU A 600 -19.20 -46.74 19.73
CA LEU A 600 -19.00 -47.13 18.34
C LEU A 600 -20.06 -48.16 17.88
N PRO A 601 -20.81 -47.83 16.81
CA PRO A 601 -21.82 -48.74 16.26
C PRO A 601 -21.19 -50.09 15.82
N GLN A 602 -21.94 -51.16 15.99
CA GLN A 602 -21.49 -52.49 15.56
C GLN A 602 -21.24 -52.57 14.06
N ALA A 603 -22.04 -51.83 13.25
CA ALA A 603 -21.87 -51.74 11.81
C ALA A 603 -20.50 -51.18 11.41
N LEU A 604 -20.02 -50.14 12.11
CA LEU A 604 -18.69 -49.52 11.84
C LEU A 604 -17.56 -50.47 12.27
N ARG A 605 -17.65 -51.10 13.41
CA ARG A 605 -16.67 -52.13 13.84
C ARG A 605 -16.59 -53.31 12.83
N TYR A 606 -17.74 -53.73 12.28
CA TYR A 606 -17.80 -54.77 11.27
C TYR A 606 -17.14 -54.27 9.96
N LEU A 607 -17.46 -53.06 9.48
CA LEU A 607 -16.85 -52.49 8.31
C LEU A 607 -15.32 -52.44 8.39
N VAL A 608 -14.76 -51.95 9.50
CA VAL A 608 -13.31 -51.85 9.71
C VAL A 608 -12.67 -53.25 9.79
N SER A 609 -13.29 -54.18 10.50
CA SER A 609 -12.74 -55.51 10.65
C SER A 609 -12.82 -56.34 9.35
N ASP A 610 -13.89 -56.15 8.55
CA ASP A 610 -14.05 -56.84 7.26
C ASP A 610 -13.09 -56.30 6.21
N ALA A 611 -12.94 -54.98 6.12
CA ALA A 611 -11.93 -54.33 5.29
C ALA A 611 -10.52 -54.85 5.65
N GLY A 612 -10.18 -54.92 6.96
CA GLY A 612 -8.89 -55.43 7.42
C GLY A 612 -8.65 -56.93 7.10
N ARG A 613 -9.70 -57.75 7.10
CA ARG A 613 -9.58 -59.17 6.71
C ARG A 613 -9.34 -59.34 5.20
N ARG A 614 -9.83 -58.38 4.38
CA ARG A 614 -9.64 -58.43 2.92
C ARG A 614 -8.34 -57.77 2.50
N HIS A 615 -7.85 -56.79 3.28
CA HIS A 615 -6.62 -56.08 3.04
C HIS A 615 -5.39 -56.97 3.11
N GLY A 616 -4.51 -56.90 2.14
CA GLY A 616 -3.23 -57.63 2.13
C GLY A 616 -3.32 -59.09 1.64
N ARG A 617 -4.50 -59.55 1.21
CA ARG A 617 -4.61 -60.87 0.54
C ARG A 617 -3.95 -60.88 -0.84
N LEU A 618 -4.02 -59.75 -1.55
CA LEU A 618 -3.21 -59.43 -2.72
C LEU A 618 -2.06 -58.52 -2.28
N ARG A 619 -0.83 -58.95 -2.49
CA ARG A 619 0.36 -58.16 -2.19
C ARG A 619 0.99 -57.70 -3.49
N THR A 620 1.21 -56.42 -3.62
CA THR A 620 1.98 -55.80 -4.70
C THR A 620 3.32 -55.35 -4.13
N GLY A 621 4.40 -55.59 -4.86
CA GLY A 621 5.74 -55.16 -4.52
C GLY A 621 6.36 -54.47 -5.71
N THR A 622 7.26 -53.53 -5.46
CA THR A 622 8.07 -52.92 -6.50
C THR A 622 9.25 -53.80 -6.82
N ALA A 623 9.41 -54.17 -8.08
CA ALA A 623 10.61 -54.78 -8.59
C ALA A 623 11.08 -53.97 -9.81
N SER A 624 12.37 -53.67 -9.86
CA SER A 624 12.93 -52.93 -11.02
C SER A 624 13.05 -53.87 -12.24
N SER A 625 13.14 -55.15 -12.02
CA SER A 625 13.14 -56.19 -13.05
C SER A 625 12.70 -57.53 -12.49
N TYR A 626 12.34 -58.44 -13.37
CA TYR A 626 12.00 -59.80 -13.00
C TYR A 626 12.71 -60.84 -13.90
N LEU A 627 12.89 -62.05 -13.40
CA LEU A 627 13.32 -63.23 -14.12
C LEU A 627 12.20 -64.21 -14.08
N ARG A 628 11.81 -64.78 -15.26
CA ARG A 628 10.90 -65.86 -15.39
C ARG A 628 11.63 -67.09 -15.99
N CYS A 629 11.47 -68.21 -15.38
CA CYS A 629 12.05 -69.46 -15.89
C CYS A 629 11.05 -70.61 -15.67
N ASP A 630 10.82 -71.39 -16.68
CA ASP A 630 9.91 -72.55 -16.61
C ASP A 630 10.52 -73.77 -15.84
N GLU A 631 11.83 -73.68 -15.48
CA GLU A 631 12.54 -74.62 -14.63
C GLU A 631 12.74 -74.06 -13.22
N PRO A 632 11.90 -74.41 -12.23
CA PRO A 632 12.02 -73.92 -10.86
C PRO A 632 13.35 -74.23 -10.17
N ALA A 633 13.99 -75.36 -10.53
CA ALA A 633 15.27 -75.73 -9.97
C ALA A 633 16.37 -74.70 -10.29
N LEU A 634 16.40 -74.15 -11.51
CA LEU A 634 17.39 -73.16 -11.96
C LEU A 634 17.25 -71.83 -11.21
N LEU A 635 15.99 -71.35 -10.95
CA LEU A 635 15.76 -70.15 -10.16
C LEU A 635 16.12 -70.36 -8.69
N THR A 636 15.88 -71.52 -8.12
CA THR A 636 16.25 -71.86 -6.74
C THR A 636 17.77 -71.89 -6.58
N GLU A 637 18.49 -72.47 -7.58
CA GLU A 637 19.94 -72.48 -7.62
C GLU A 637 20.50 -71.06 -7.70
N LEU A 638 19.94 -70.19 -8.59
CA LEU A 638 20.34 -68.82 -8.76
C LEU A 638 20.14 -67.97 -7.49
N VAL A 639 19.00 -68.10 -6.81
CA VAL A 639 18.72 -67.38 -5.54
C VAL A 639 19.63 -67.85 -4.41
N SER A 640 20.08 -69.12 -4.48
CA SER A 640 20.97 -69.69 -3.48
C SER A 640 22.45 -69.50 -3.76
N ASP A 641 22.82 -68.97 -4.96
CA ASP A 641 24.19 -68.69 -5.35
C ASP A 641 24.73 -67.46 -4.61
N ARG A 642 25.76 -67.66 -3.78
CA ARG A 642 26.44 -66.57 -3.05
C ARG A 642 26.99 -65.44 -3.96
N ARG A 643 27.32 -65.79 -5.21
CA ARG A 643 27.84 -64.83 -6.20
C ARG A 643 26.75 -63.94 -6.75
N ALA A 644 25.48 -64.32 -6.57
CA ALA A 644 24.31 -63.53 -6.98
C ALA A 644 23.69 -62.69 -5.84
N ALA A 645 24.33 -62.60 -4.68
CA ALA A 645 23.84 -61.89 -3.51
C ALA A 645 23.61 -60.38 -3.76
N ASP A 646 24.42 -59.78 -4.65
CA ASP A 646 24.34 -58.39 -5.07
C ASP A 646 23.19 -58.12 -6.06
N LEU A 647 22.47 -59.14 -6.52
CA LEU A 647 21.33 -59.00 -7.42
C LEU A 647 20.00 -58.74 -6.69
N GLU A 648 19.99 -58.76 -5.36
CA GLU A 648 18.79 -58.52 -4.54
C GLU A 648 17.58 -59.36 -5.00
N LEU A 649 17.82 -60.68 -5.18
CA LEU A 649 16.83 -61.58 -5.73
C LEU A 649 15.82 -62.03 -4.67
N LEU A 650 14.53 -61.84 -4.97
CA LEU A 650 13.42 -62.35 -4.14
C LEU A 650 12.54 -63.30 -4.96
N LEU A 651 12.44 -64.56 -4.51
CA LEU A 651 11.58 -65.53 -5.14
C LEU A 651 10.10 -65.24 -4.80
N LEU A 652 9.31 -64.85 -5.79
CA LEU A 652 7.87 -64.60 -5.64
C LEU A 652 7.00 -65.85 -5.94
N ALA A 653 7.43 -66.66 -6.87
CA ALA A 653 6.78 -67.86 -7.25
C ALA A 653 7.85 -68.95 -7.70
N PRO A 654 7.56 -70.24 -7.75
CA PRO A 654 8.55 -71.20 -8.20
C PRO A 654 9.19 -70.92 -9.57
N THR A 655 8.49 -70.12 -10.41
CA THR A 655 8.93 -69.77 -11.78
C THR A 655 9.28 -68.27 -11.96
N VAL A 656 9.19 -67.48 -10.89
CA VAL A 656 9.39 -65.98 -10.97
C VAL A 656 10.21 -65.49 -9.80
N VAL A 657 11.31 -64.84 -10.12
CA VAL A 657 12.18 -64.08 -9.19
C VAL A 657 12.18 -62.60 -9.56
N VAL A 658 12.14 -61.71 -8.59
CA VAL A 658 12.28 -60.26 -8.81
C VAL A 658 13.58 -59.71 -8.23
N SER A 659 14.06 -58.59 -8.80
CA SER A 659 15.28 -57.90 -8.40
C SER A 659 15.05 -56.39 -8.26
N GLY A 660 15.75 -55.80 -7.30
CA GLY A 660 15.82 -54.34 -7.13
C GLY A 660 16.63 -53.62 -8.22
N LEU A 661 17.49 -54.36 -8.94
CA LEU A 661 18.29 -53.80 -10.03
C LEU A 661 17.45 -53.56 -11.29
N ASN A 662 17.79 -52.51 -12.03
CA ASN A 662 17.16 -52.30 -13.34
C ASN A 662 17.52 -53.42 -14.33
N ARG A 663 16.66 -53.64 -15.32
CA ARG A 663 16.77 -54.74 -16.29
C ARG A 663 18.16 -54.86 -16.95
N ALA A 664 18.78 -53.72 -17.31
CA ALA A 664 20.07 -53.70 -17.98
C ALA A 664 21.19 -54.20 -17.04
N ALA A 665 21.21 -53.70 -15.80
CA ALA A 665 22.18 -54.09 -14.79
C ALA A 665 22.00 -55.57 -14.38
N LEU A 666 20.77 -56.02 -14.20
CA LEU A 666 20.45 -57.45 -13.89
C LEU A 666 20.88 -58.38 -15.03
N THR A 667 20.55 -58.03 -16.28
CA THR A 667 20.94 -58.82 -17.46
C THR A 667 22.46 -58.95 -17.60
N GLU A 668 23.19 -57.85 -17.43
CA GLU A 668 24.63 -57.85 -17.54
C GLU A 668 25.30 -58.67 -16.42
N ARG A 669 24.81 -58.50 -15.19
CA ARG A 669 25.37 -59.20 -14.05
C ARG A 669 25.10 -60.72 -14.11
N LEU A 670 23.92 -61.15 -14.59
CA LEU A 670 23.59 -62.59 -14.81
C LEU A 670 24.50 -63.20 -15.89
N ARG A 671 24.83 -62.44 -16.96
CA ARG A 671 25.78 -62.90 -17.98
C ARG A 671 27.17 -63.12 -17.40
N GLN A 672 27.63 -62.21 -16.52
CA GLN A 672 28.94 -62.37 -15.82
C GLN A 672 28.97 -63.58 -14.91
N LEU A 673 27.83 -64.01 -14.38
CA LEU A 673 27.66 -65.21 -13.55
C LEU A 673 27.52 -66.50 -14.39
N GLY A 674 27.44 -66.38 -15.74
CA GLY A 674 27.33 -67.55 -16.65
C GLY A 674 25.89 -67.88 -17.05
N TYR A 675 24.92 -67.11 -16.69
CA TYR A 675 23.53 -67.25 -17.12
C TYR A 675 23.29 -66.43 -18.42
N HIS A 676 22.37 -66.94 -19.25
CA HIS A 676 22.06 -66.31 -20.54
C HIS A 676 20.62 -65.79 -20.59
N PRO A 677 20.30 -64.70 -19.83
CA PRO A 677 18.95 -64.13 -19.82
C PRO A 677 18.63 -63.49 -21.16
N VAL A 678 17.40 -63.71 -21.65
CA VAL A 678 16.83 -63.01 -22.79
C VAL A 678 15.86 -61.93 -22.26
N PRO A 679 16.02 -60.65 -22.65
CA PRO A 679 15.10 -59.60 -22.22
C PRO A 679 13.70 -59.86 -22.78
N GLU A 680 12.68 -59.88 -21.94
CA GLU A 680 11.28 -59.98 -22.32
C GLU A 680 10.68 -58.59 -22.49
N SER A 681 10.02 -58.33 -23.65
CA SER A 681 9.24 -57.11 -23.89
C SER A 681 7.84 -57.39 -23.38
N GLY A 682 7.47 -56.84 -22.27
CA GLY A 682 6.12 -56.91 -21.74
C GLY A 682 5.37 -55.62 -21.99
N ASP A 683 4.31 -55.65 -22.82
CA ASP A 683 3.31 -54.59 -22.85
C ASP A 683 2.47 -54.63 -21.58
N GLY A 684 3.06 -54.18 -20.52
CA GLY A 684 2.42 -54.08 -19.21
C GLY A 684 3.00 -52.89 -18.47
N THR A 685 2.77 -51.67 -18.95
CA THR A 685 3.09 -50.46 -18.21
C THR A 685 2.13 -50.29 -17.04
N MET A 686 2.42 -50.85 -15.86
CA MET A 686 1.94 -50.31 -14.59
C MET A 686 3.02 -49.38 -14.03
N ARG A 687 2.88 -48.12 -14.30
CA ARG A 687 3.51 -47.10 -13.50
C ARG A 687 2.71 -46.95 -12.20
N LEU A 688 3.09 -47.62 -11.15
CA LEU A 688 2.76 -47.25 -9.79
C LEU A 688 3.74 -46.15 -9.34
N GLY A 689 3.52 -44.93 -9.86
CA GLY A 689 4.07 -43.76 -9.25
C GLY A 689 3.07 -43.30 -8.19
N ARG A 690 3.47 -43.05 -6.93
CA ARG A 690 2.79 -42.05 -6.11
C ARG A 690 2.66 -40.81 -6.99
N PRO A 691 1.48 -40.16 -7.10
CA PRO A 691 1.39 -38.91 -7.82
C PRO A 691 2.38 -37.94 -7.16
N GLU A 692 3.34 -37.50 -7.93
CA GLU A 692 4.28 -36.45 -7.50
C GLU A 692 3.44 -35.24 -7.15
N VAL A 693 3.44 -34.81 -5.88
CA VAL A 693 2.68 -33.66 -5.43
C VAL A 693 3.27 -32.46 -6.15
N ARG A 694 2.55 -31.96 -7.17
CA ARG A 694 2.97 -30.83 -7.97
C ARG A 694 2.73 -29.55 -7.17
N ARG A 695 3.74 -28.66 -7.17
CA ARG A 695 3.67 -27.33 -6.59
C ARG A 695 4.14 -26.30 -7.62
N ALA A 696 3.45 -25.14 -7.67
CA ALA A 696 3.90 -24.00 -8.44
C ALA A 696 4.95 -23.21 -7.65
N ASP A 697 5.78 -22.44 -8.36
CA ASP A 697 6.55 -21.39 -7.74
C ASP A 697 5.63 -20.21 -7.40
N PRO A 698 5.84 -19.54 -6.27
CA PRO A 698 5.05 -18.36 -5.94
C PRO A 698 5.27 -17.27 -7.01
N GLU A 699 4.19 -16.68 -7.51
CA GLU A 699 4.31 -15.49 -8.33
C GLU A 699 4.91 -14.36 -7.48
N PRO A 700 5.79 -13.51 -8.06
CA PRO A 700 6.31 -12.36 -7.32
C PRO A 700 5.11 -11.52 -6.85
N SER A 701 5.04 -11.30 -5.54
CA SER A 701 3.97 -10.51 -4.93
C SER A 701 3.96 -9.13 -5.57
N THR A 702 2.84 -8.75 -6.17
CA THR A 702 2.56 -7.38 -6.61
C THR A 702 2.06 -6.51 -5.44
N ALA A 703 2.17 -7.01 -4.21
CA ALA A 703 1.89 -6.19 -3.04
C ALA A 703 2.72 -4.92 -3.17
N VAL A 704 2.04 -3.79 -3.18
CA VAL A 704 2.69 -2.47 -3.07
C VAL A 704 3.64 -2.59 -1.88
N GLU A 705 4.94 -2.37 -2.14
CA GLU A 705 5.95 -2.35 -1.06
C GLU A 705 5.34 -1.56 0.09
N GLY A 706 5.20 -2.21 1.25
CA GLY A 706 4.60 -1.60 2.43
C GLY A 706 5.30 -0.29 2.77
N ALA A 707 4.66 0.56 3.55
CA ALA A 707 5.31 1.76 4.09
C ALA A 707 6.70 1.36 4.64
N PRO A 708 7.74 2.18 4.40
CA PRO A 708 9.07 1.87 4.89
C PRO A 708 9.02 1.59 6.39
N THR A 709 9.76 0.59 6.84
CA THR A 709 9.83 0.29 8.28
C THR A 709 10.43 1.49 9.02
N PRO A 710 10.09 1.71 10.29
CA PRO A 710 10.65 2.80 11.09
C PRO A 710 12.19 2.84 11.09
N GLU A 711 12.82 1.68 10.97
CA GLU A 711 14.28 1.57 10.85
C GLU A 711 14.80 2.11 9.53
N LEU A 712 14.12 1.81 8.43
CA LEU A 712 14.47 2.33 7.10
C LEU A 712 14.26 3.84 7.03
N THR A 713 13.21 4.37 7.64
CA THR A 713 12.97 5.81 7.69
C THR A 713 14.05 6.52 8.48
N ARG A 714 14.44 5.99 9.67
CA ARG A 714 15.56 6.55 10.45
C ARG A 714 16.89 6.47 9.70
N ALA A 715 17.13 5.38 8.97
CA ALA A 715 18.33 5.25 8.14
C ALA A 715 18.32 6.28 6.99
N ALA A 716 17.17 6.55 6.39
CA ALA A 716 17.01 7.57 5.36
C ALA A 716 17.30 8.99 5.92
N VAL A 717 16.84 9.31 7.14
CA VAL A 717 17.13 10.59 7.80
C VAL A 717 18.63 10.75 8.06
N ARG A 718 19.31 9.72 8.58
CA ARG A 718 20.76 9.76 8.75
C ARG A 718 21.49 9.99 7.44
N ALA A 719 21.08 9.32 6.36
CA ALA A 719 21.66 9.52 5.04
C ALA A 719 21.43 10.93 4.49
N LEU A 720 20.23 11.50 4.70
CA LEU A 720 19.89 12.88 4.34
C LEU A 720 20.78 13.90 5.07
N ARG A 721 20.98 13.72 6.40
CA ARG A 721 21.84 14.59 7.21
C ARG A 721 23.28 14.55 6.75
N ALA A 722 23.83 13.36 6.59
CA ALA A 722 25.21 13.19 6.13
C ALA A 722 25.42 13.74 4.71
N GLY A 723 24.41 13.57 3.82
CA GLY A 723 24.43 14.18 2.49
C GLY A 723 24.35 15.70 2.52
N ASP A 724 23.52 16.27 3.41
CA ASP A 724 23.40 17.71 3.57
C ASP A 724 24.67 18.34 4.18
N GLU A 725 25.28 17.68 5.17
CA GLU A 725 26.60 18.05 5.67
C GLU A 725 27.65 18.07 4.54
N ALA A 726 27.69 17.01 3.74
CA ALA A 726 28.60 16.95 2.59
C ALA A 726 28.32 18.02 1.51
N ALA A 727 27.06 18.45 1.36
CA ALA A 727 26.66 19.46 0.39
C ALA A 727 26.97 20.90 0.88
N THR A 728 26.89 21.13 2.21
CA THR A 728 26.98 22.47 2.82
C THR A 728 28.33 22.76 3.48
N VAL A 729 29.15 21.74 3.74
CA VAL A 729 30.45 21.91 4.39
C VAL A 729 31.32 22.97 3.68
N ALA A 730 31.92 23.85 4.47
CA ALA A 730 32.91 24.79 3.98
C ALA A 730 34.13 24.03 3.45
N ARG A 731 34.51 24.31 2.19
CA ARG A 731 35.54 23.58 1.47
C ARG A 731 36.50 24.51 0.78
N VAL A 732 37.78 24.13 0.79
CA VAL A 732 38.81 24.80 0.03
C VAL A 732 39.00 24.03 -1.29
N PRO A 733 38.63 24.63 -2.44
CA PRO A 733 38.83 23.95 -3.71
C PRO A 733 40.30 23.64 -3.94
N VAL A 734 40.61 22.40 -4.27
CA VAL A 734 41.97 22.02 -4.73
C VAL A 734 42.11 22.48 -6.18
N SER A 735 43.15 23.24 -6.46
CA SER A 735 43.44 23.73 -7.81
C SER A 735 43.77 22.56 -8.73
N LEU A 736 42.80 22.10 -9.53
CA LEU A 736 43.04 21.13 -10.59
C LEU A 736 43.51 21.86 -11.85
N PRO A 737 44.43 21.28 -12.65
CA PRO A 737 44.92 21.93 -13.86
C PRO A 737 43.78 22.26 -14.84
N GLU A 738 43.62 23.54 -15.16
CA GLU A 738 42.66 23.98 -16.18
C GLU A 738 43.29 23.70 -17.59
N GLY A 739 42.56 23.03 -18.48
CA GLY A 739 42.94 22.83 -19.87
C GLY A 739 43.66 21.51 -20.20
N GLY A 740 43.77 20.56 -19.27
CA GLY A 740 44.34 19.23 -19.52
C GLY A 740 43.35 18.26 -20.19
N THR A 741 43.85 17.17 -20.83
CA THR A 741 43.03 16.04 -21.28
C THR A 741 42.36 15.36 -20.10
N ALA A 742 41.28 14.59 -20.34
CA ALA A 742 40.56 13.85 -19.29
C ALA A 742 41.53 12.96 -18.44
N GLY A 743 42.60 12.47 -19.00
CA GLY A 743 43.64 11.72 -18.29
C GLY A 743 44.47 12.56 -17.29
N SER A 744 44.79 13.82 -17.60
CA SER A 744 45.54 14.71 -16.71
C SER A 744 44.71 15.12 -15.49
N ARG A 745 43.43 15.30 -15.64
CA ARG A 745 42.50 15.62 -14.53
C ARG A 745 42.33 14.41 -13.58
N ALA A 746 42.16 13.20 -14.14
CA ALA A 746 42.11 11.98 -13.34
C ALA A 746 43.41 11.73 -12.54
N SER A 747 44.60 12.01 -13.14
CA SER A 747 45.90 11.92 -12.46
C SER A 747 46.01 12.88 -11.27
N ALA A 748 45.60 14.15 -11.46
CA ALA A 748 45.62 15.15 -10.39
C ALA A 748 44.64 14.79 -9.24
N VAL A 749 43.47 14.27 -9.57
CA VAL A 749 42.49 13.77 -8.56
C VAL A 749 43.08 12.57 -7.79
N MET A 750 43.79 11.64 -8.47
CA MET A 750 44.45 10.51 -7.81
C MET A 750 45.54 10.95 -6.85
N GLU A 751 46.35 11.95 -7.23
CA GLU A 751 47.43 12.48 -6.41
C GLU A 751 46.90 13.10 -5.11
N VAL A 752 45.85 13.94 -5.21
CA VAL A 752 45.22 14.55 -4.04
C VAL A 752 44.59 13.50 -3.11
N LEU A 753 43.92 12.51 -3.69
CA LEU A 753 43.29 11.43 -2.90
C LEU A 753 44.33 10.50 -2.27
N ALA A 754 45.45 10.24 -2.94
CA ALA A 754 46.55 9.45 -2.38
C ALA A 754 47.25 10.19 -1.24
N GLU A 755 47.46 11.51 -1.37
CA GLU A 755 48.02 12.36 -0.29
C GLU A 755 47.08 12.37 0.93
N ALA A 756 45.78 12.55 0.69
CA ALA A 756 44.73 12.50 1.75
C ALA A 756 44.68 11.14 2.45
N ALA A 757 44.87 10.03 1.70
CA ALA A 757 44.95 8.68 2.27
C ALA A 757 46.17 8.49 3.16
N MET A 758 47.35 9.00 2.73
CA MET A 758 48.58 8.93 3.54
C MET A 758 48.51 9.80 4.80
N ALA A 759 47.80 10.92 4.73
CA ALA A 759 47.66 11.85 5.83
C ALA A 759 46.44 11.54 6.72
N GLU A 760 45.70 10.46 6.45
CA GLU A 760 44.46 10.07 7.13
C GLU A 760 43.44 11.22 7.26
N ARG A 761 43.36 12.07 6.22
CA ARG A 761 42.50 13.25 6.20
C ARG A 761 41.17 12.97 5.48
N ARG A 762 40.07 13.48 6.04
CA ARG A 762 38.80 13.49 5.37
C ARG A 762 38.78 14.48 4.21
N VAL A 763 38.23 14.08 3.09
CA VAL A 763 38.05 14.93 1.90
C VAL A 763 36.61 14.91 1.39
N TRP A 764 36.20 16.01 0.83
CA TRP A 764 34.98 16.10 0.08
C TRP A 764 35.18 15.61 -1.36
N ILE A 765 34.30 14.78 -1.86
CA ILE A 765 34.25 14.38 -3.27
C ILE A 765 32.84 14.67 -3.86
N GLY A 766 32.82 15.27 -5.05
CA GLY A 766 31.68 15.22 -5.92
C GLY A 766 31.73 13.93 -6.73
N TYR A 767 30.63 13.16 -6.73
CA TYR A 767 30.60 11.84 -7.37
C TYR A 767 29.32 11.66 -8.21
N THR A 768 29.46 11.07 -9.41
CA THR A 768 28.30 10.67 -10.22
C THR A 768 28.00 9.20 -9.95
N ASP A 769 26.82 8.92 -9.36
CA ASP A 769 26.42 7.55 -9.03
C ASP A 769 26.10 6.69 -10.26
N THR A 770 25.71 5.44 -10.04
CA THR A 770 25.32 4.51 -11.12
C THR A 770 24.10 4.96 -11.92
N ASP A 771 23.24 5.78 -11.30
CA ASP A 771 22.02 6.32 -11.91
C ASP A 771 22.26 7.66 -12.62
N GLY A 772 23.51 8.12 -12.67
CA GLY A 772 23.90 9.38 -13.32
C GLY A 772 23.64 10.64 -12.49
N ARG A 773 23.30 10.50 -11.20
CA ARG A 773 23.04 11.64 -10.30
C ARG A 773 24.35 12.13 -9.70
N GLN A 774 24.50 13.44 -9.61
CA GLN A 774 25.60 14.06 -8.88
C GLN A 774 25.28 14.10 -7.39
N VAL A 775 26.17 13.54 -6.58
CA VAL A 775 26.08 13.50 -5.11
C VAL A 775 27.37 14.01 -4.49
N SER A 776 27.26 14.69 -3.36
CA SER A 776 28.37 15.10 -2.52
C SER A 776 28.63 14.05 -1.45
N ARG A 777 29.92 13.75 -1.17
CA ARG A 777 30.33 12.78 -0.17
C ARG A 777 31.48 13.32 0.63
N ILE A 778 31.51 13.09 1.94
CA ILE A 778 32.69 13.20 2.76
C ILE A 778 33.23 11.79 2.94
N VAL A 779 34.50 11.60 2.57
CA VAL A 779 35.10 10.28 2.60
C VAL A 779 36.46 10.32 3.31
N GLU A 780 36.80 9.24 3.98
CA GLU A 780 38.13 9.00 4.55
C GLU A 780 38.89 8.04 3.62
N PRO A 781 39.76 8.55 2.75
CA PRO A 781 40.52 7.74 1.82
C PRO A 781 41.42 6.74 2.55
N SER A 782 41.36 5.46 2.20
CA SER A 782 42.25 4.43 2.72
C SER A 782 43.21 3.92 1.67
N ARG A 783 42.80 3.87 0.41
CA ARG A 783 43.65 3.36 -0.69
C ARG A 783 43.17 3.88 -2.04
N VAL A 784 44.15 4.28 -2.87
CA VAL A 784 43.93 4.63 -4.27
C VAL A 784 44.67 3.64 -5.14
N ASP A 785 43.98 2.80 -5.92
CA ASP A 785 44.59 1.72 -6.72
C ASP A 785 43.71 1.34 -7.91
N GLY A 786 44.33 1.07 -9.08
CA GLY A 786 43.63 0.55 -10.26
C GLY A 786 42.50 1.41 -10.81
N GLY A 787 42.56 2.75 -10.63
CA GLY A 787 41.52 3.67 -11.09
C GLY A 787 40.29 3.76 -10.14
N PHE A 788 40.46 3.26 -8.91
CA PHE A 788 39.42 3.30 -7.85
C PHE A 788 40.02 3.91 -6.56
N LEU A 789 39.15 4.62 -5.85
CA LEU A 789 39.36 5.05 -4.48
C LEU A 789 38.60 4.08 -3.57
N THR A 790 39.27 3.45 -2.63
CA THR A 790 38.67 2.76 -1.48
C THR A 790 38.72 3.72 -0.31
N ALA A 791 37.53 4.06 0.22
CA ALA A 791 37.40 5.02 1.30
C ALA A 791 36.20 4.65 2.20
N TYR A 792 36.28 5.04 3.45
CA TYR A 792 35.13 5.02 4.35
C TYR A 792 34.23 6.21 3.99
N ASP A 793 32.97 5.91 3.59
CA ASP A 793 31.94 6.90 3.27
C ASP A 793 31.17 7.21 4.55
N THR A 794 31.37 8.39 5.11
CA THR A 794 30.66 8.84 6.34
C THR A 794 29.14 8.96 6.12
N THR A 795 28.69 9.12 4.87
CA THR A 795 27.28 9.20 4.53
C THR A 795 26.56 7.85 4.59
N ARG A 796 27.31 6.76 4.31
CA ARG A 796 26.78 5.39 4.29
C ARG A 796 27.26 4.53 5.45
N ASP A 797 28.11 5.08 6.29
CA ASP A 797 28.74 4.40 7.44
C ASP A 797 29.40 3.06 7.02
N ALA A 798 30.08 3.07 5.87
CA ALA A 798 30.66 1.87 5.29
C ALA A 798 31.85 2.18 4.38
N VAL A 799 32.73 1.19 4.22
CA VAL A 799 33.83 1.28 3.24
C VAL A 799 33.28 1.06 1.82
N HIS A 800 33.47 2.04 0.96
CA HIS A 800 33.02 2.01 -0.43
C HIS A 800 34.18 2.14 -1.40
N ARG A 801 33.98 1.63 -2.61
CA ARG A 801 34.92 1.74 -3.72
C ARG A 801 34.36 2.68 -4.79
N PHE A 802 35.00 3.84 -4.97
CA PHE A 802 34.59 4.88 -5.92
C PHE A 802 35.43 4.81 -7.18
N ALA A 803 34.80 4.81 -8.34
CA ALA A 803 35.51 4.89 -9.62
C ALA A 803 35.99 6.32 -9.85
N ILE A 804 37.27 6.54 -10.01
CA ILE A 804 37.87 7.88 -10.09
C ILE A 804 37.37 8.68 -11.29
N HIS A 805 37.06 8.04 -12.41
CA HIS A 805 36.47 8.70 -13.58
C HIS A 805 35.06 9.26 -13.35
N ARG A 806 34.40 8.86 -12.26
CA ARG A 806 33.07 9.38 -11.83
C ARG A 806 33.19 10.46 -10.77
N ILE A 807 34.41 10.76 -10.27
CA ILE A 807 34.65 11.86 -9.34
C ILE A 807 34.67 13.16 -10.13
N THR A 808 33.71 14.03 -9.85
CA THR A 808 33.53 15.32 -10.55
C THR A 808 34.32 16.46 -9.91
N GLY A 809 34.73 16.30 -8.66
CA GLY A 809 35.57 17.27 -7.93
C GLY A 809 36.10 16.67 -6.63
N VAL A 810 37.19 17.24 -6.13
CA VAL A 810 37.80 16.96 -4.83
C VAL A 810 38.07 18.30 -4.12
N ALA A 811 37.82 18.36 -2.82
CA ALA A 811 38.15 19.52 -2.00
C ALA A 811 38.58 19.08 -0.60
N GLU A 812 39.45 19.85 0.01
CA GLU A 812 39.77 19.70 1.43
C GLU A 812 38.67 20.33 2.27
N LEU A 813 38.40 19.72 3.44
CA LEU A 813 37.47 20.30 4.39
C LEU A 813 38.15 21.48 5.08
N ALA A 814 37.45 22.60 5.19
CA ALA A 814 37.95 23.72 5.99
C ALA A 814 38.09 23.29 7.46
N PRO A 815 39.10 23.78 8.18
CA PRO A 815 39.19 23.52 9.62
C PRO A 815 37.92 23.99 10.31
N SER A 816 37.30 23.12 11.12
CA SER A 816 36.20 23.54 11.98
C SER A 816 36.73 24.45 13.07
N ASP A 817 36.29 25.71 13.11
CA ASP A 817 36.60 26.65 14.20
C ASP A 817 36.01 26.18 15.54
#